data_7aa90f5707a40aadab852c3eedab12f5
#
_entry.id   7aa90f5707a40aadab852c3eedab12f5
#
_cell.length_a   1.000
_cell.length_b   1.000
_cell.length_c   1.000
_cell.angle_alpha   90.00
_cell.angle_beta   90.00
_cell.angle_gamma   90.00
#
_symmetry.space_group_name_H-M   'P 1'
#
loop_
_entity.id
_entity.type
_entity.pdbx_description
1 polymer ?
#
loop_
_entity_poly.entity_id
_entity_poly.type
_entity_poly.pdbx_seq_one_letter_code
_entity_poly.pdbx_strand_id
1 'polypeptide(L)'
;MTRRDLLKAPAAFTLARLPLEAAEEMVFPYGAVYFRKSNPPEEDWERDHRTAARFGMNIMRHWVMWSAVEIAPGAYDWRDYDRMLELEAQNGIKAVLAEMITAAPEWAYVQYPQARFEAHDGYQGVPSISGSSATGGFPGLCLDNEEVLALAEKFLQALAARYQDHPALYGYDLWNECNTSGGGGGYFQTASSAHIPNEHRGAGLGRMYCYCPATAARFRTWLQKKYSSLEALGKAWHRYSFADWKNVGPPRSGGPYADWLDWLEFREDRAHELLRWRREVIRSVDRRNRITAHGLGYSLEYLPSSSANDWRAAAEVETYGFTWVQARKGNQPWKQFHAVDLVRAAARGKPFWHTEFQGGPLWMQSEVTGRPLEDGRKPDEKDVRIWQLISMACGVSGILFVRWRPLLDGPLFGAFGPFAMDGSATPRAEMAGKLAGWTKARPQVWKSKPVRGDVAIVFVPESERFNFAQQGNTAFYSESARGAYTAFFDCNIQPDWVHIDHLAEYPLVYLPYPVMLSEATARKLRKYVEEGGLLISEGCPAYFGDRGHAGEQQPNLGLDAVFGAREVDVEFTPDLLDKLTFSIWNNTVRGRIFKQVYQPVRGKPAGAYADGGVAAVENSFGKGRTLLVGTFPGAAYFRNPEAGARNLFREFLRWAKRPQQVSISDASVMARLHTGAGGTYLWVLNPARTAKTVSVTLQRGPWRTARRLWGQGEASVKGHAIEVRVEERDGAVLLLG
;
A
#
# COMPACT_ATOMS: atom_id res chain seq x y z
N MET A 1 -54.60 -25.89 -28.81
CA MET A 1 -53.14 -25.62 -28.80
C MET A 1 -52.67 -25.67 -27.37
N THR A 2 -51.99 -26.75 -27.03
CA THR A 2 -51.59 -27.04 -25.66
C THR A 2 -50.13 -26.62 -25.42
N ARG A 3 -49.84 -26.29 -24.20
CA ARG A 3 -48.52 -25.81 -23.71
C ARG A 3 -47.29 -26.71 -24.01
N ARG A 4 -47.44 -27.72 -24.91
CA ARG A 4 -46.39 -28.69 -25.27
C ARG A 4 -45.73 -28.45 -26.62
N ASP A 5 -46.11 -27.45 -27.40
CA ASP A 5 -45.64 -27.26 -28.78
C ASP A 5 -44.58 -26.15 -28.94
N LEU A 6 -44.06 -25.60 -27.83
CA LEU A 6 -43.05 -24.50 -27.83
C LEU A 6 -41.63 -24.94 -27.47
N LEU A 7 -41.33 -26.23 -27.46
CA LEU A 7 -40.01 -26.76 -27.09
C LEU A 7 -39.35 -27.57 -28.22
N LYS A 8 -39.37 -27.10 -29.46
CA LYS A 8 -38.55 -27.70 -30.54
C LYS A 8 -38.12 -26.66 -31.55
N ALA A 9 -36.98 -26.00 -31.31
CA ALA A 9 -35.98 -25.66 -32.35
C ALA A 9 -34.72 -25.14 -31.69
N PRO A 10 -33.58 -25.86 -31.70
CA PRO A 10 -32.30 -25.26 -31.46
C PRO A 10 -31.85 -24.59 -32.76
N ALA A 11 -31.91 -23.28 -32.83
CA ALA A 11 -31.18 -22.53 -33.84
C ALA A 11 -29.67 -22.62 -33.52
N ALA A 12 -28.97 -23.56 -34.17
CA ALA A 12 -27.54 -23.62 -34.18
C ALA A 12 -27.02 -22.42 -34.96
N PHE A 13 -26.67 -21.33 -34.27
CA PHE A 13 -25.81 -20.30 -34.80
C PHE A 13 -24.39 -20.85 -34.83
N THR A 14 -23.98 -21.32 -36.00
CA THR A 14 -22.56 -21.59 -36.29
C THR A 14 -21.85 -20.26 -36.40
N LEU A 15 -21.36 -19.72 -35.27
CA LEU A 15 -20.39 -18.62 -35.28
C LEU A 15 -19.09 -19.18 -35.86
N ALA A 16 -18.80 -18.79 -37.12
CA ALA A 16 -17.49 -18.97 -37.69
C ALA A 16 -16.44 -18.42 -36.71
N ARG A 17 -15.62 -19.31 -36.17
CA ARG A 17 -14.41 -18.94 -35.40
C ARG A 17 -13.48 -18.22 -36.35
N LEU A 18 -13.56 -16.89 -36.39
CA LEU A 18 -12.43 -16.07 -36.85
C LEU A 18 -11.24 -16.40 -35.94
N PRO A 19 -10.02 -16.56 -36.50
CA PRO A 19 -8.83 -16.73 -35.66
C PRO A 19 -8.78 -15.51 -34.73
N LEU A 20 -8.74 -15.75 -33.42
CA LEU A 20 -8.40 -14.71 -32.45
C LEU A 20 -7.00 -14.22 -32.85
N GLU A 21 -6.91 -13.09 -33.55
CA GLU A 21 -5.70 -12.28 -33.51
C GLU A 21 -5.41 -12.04 -32.02
N ALA A 22 -4.20 -12.37 -31.60
CA ALA A 22 -3.76 -12.16 -30.23
C ALA A 22 -4.06 -10.69 -29.90
N ALA A 23 -5.00 -10.46 -29.01
CA ALA A 23 -5.42 -9.11 -28.65
C ALA A 23 -4.16 -8.32 -28.29
N GLU A 24 -3.95 -7.20 -28.99
CA GLU A 24 -2.77 -6.36 -28.82
C GLU A 24 -2.61 -6.06 -27.32
N GLU A 25 -1.50 -6.50 -26.74
CA GLU A 25 -1.30 -6.44 -25.29
C GLU A 25 -1.38 -4.97 -24.84
N MET A 26 -2.33 -4.65 -23.97
CA MET A 26 -2.53 -3.29 -23.47
C MET A 26 -1.26 -2.83 -22.73
N VAL A 27 -0.48 -1.97 -23.36
CA VAL A 27 0.86 -1.60 -22.87
C VAL A 27 0.77 -0.77 -21.59
N PHE A 28 -0.24 0.09 -21.45
CA PHE A 28 -0.49 0.92 -20.27
C PHE A 28 -1.99 1.10 -20.06
N PRO A 29 -2.61 0.38 -19.12
CA PRO A 29 -3.98 0.62 -18.71
C PRO A 29 -4.17 2.05 -18.20
N TYR A 30 -5.07 2.79 -18.83
CA TYR A 30 -5.36 4.17 -18.48
C TYR A 30 -6.86 4.42 -18.52
N GLY A 31 -7.46 4.74 -17.39
CA GLY A 31 -8.90 4.85 -17.32
C GLY A 31 -9.45 5.31 -15.98
N ALA A 32 -10.60 4.80 -15.60
CA ALA A 32 -11.27 5.23 -14.38
C ALA A 32 -12.14 4.12 -13.76
N VAL A 33 -12.42 4.27 -12.47
CA VAL A 33 -13.58 3.64 -11.84
C VAL A 33 -14.83 4.34 -12.36
N TYR A 34 -15.71 3.61 -13.03
CA TYR A 34 -16.88 4.19 -13.68
C TYR A 34 -18.18 3.87 -12.95
N PHE A 35 -18.65 2.62 -13.04
CA PHE A 35 -19.98 2.27 -12.59
C PHE A 35 -20.00 1.71 -11.17
N ARG A 36 -20.96 2.24 -10.42
CA ARG A 36 -21.55 1.67 -9.20
C ARG A 36 -23.06 1.83 -9.35
N LYS A 37 -23.84 0.92 -8.86
CA LYS A 37 -25.30 1.04 -8.94
C LYS A 37 -25.74 2.45 -8.52
N SER A 38 -26.60 3.09 -9.31
CA SER A 38 -27.11 4.47 -9.21
C SER A 38 -26.15 5.59 -9.69
N ASN A 39 -24.90 5.29 -10.02
CA ASN A 39 -23.94 6.31 -10.49
C ASN A 39 -22.97 5.75 -11.53
N PRO A 40 -22.80 6.41 -12.68
CA PRO A 40 -23.57 7.56 -13.21
C PRO A 40 -25.00 7.17 -13.63
N PRO A 41 -25.89 8.16 -13.91
CA PRO A 41 -27.24 7.91 -14.45
C PRO A 41 -27.21 7.21 -15.80
N GLU A 42 -28.23 6.40 -16.07
CA GLU A 42 -28.31 5.56 -17.30
C GLU A 42 -28.27 6.37 -18.60
N GLU A 43 -28.94 7.50 -18.63
CA GLU A 43 -28.97 8.39 -19.78
C GLU A 43 -27.60 8.94 -20.20
N ASP A 44 -26.62 8.88 -19.33
CA ASP A 44 -25.27 9.39 -19.56
C ASP A 44 -24.28 8.31 -20.07
N TRP A 45 -24.58 7.04 -19.91
CA TRP A 45 -23.63 5.94 -20.12
C TRP A 45 -23.01 5.92 -21.52
N GLU A 46 -23.81 6.04 -22.57
CA GLU A 46 -23.31 6.04 -23.95
C GLU A 46 -22.39 7.24 -24.25
N ARG A 47 -22.79 8.43 -23.79
CA ARG A 47 -22.01 9.66 -23.95
C ARG A 47 -20.67 9.53 -23.23
N ASP A 48 -20.69 9.04 -22.00
CA ASP A 48 -19.50 8.93 -21.14
C ASP A 48 -18.49 7.94 -21.73
N HIS A 49 -18.93 6.78 -22.25
CA HIS A 49 -18.05 5.81 -22.90
C HIS A 49 -17.44 6.34 -24.19
N ARG A 50 -18.21 7.01 -25.06
CA ARG A 50 -17.68 7.67 -26.24
C ARG A 50 -16.67 8.77 -25.87
N THR A 51 -16.95 9.52 -24.82
CA THR A 51 -16.05 10.55 -24.32
C THR A 51 -14.75 9.94 -23.78
N ALA A 52 -14.82 8.86 -23.00
CA ALA A 52 -13.66 8.16 -22.48
C ALA A 52 -12.73 7.66 -23.59
N ALA A 53 -13.30 7.01 -24.62
CA ALA A 53 -12.53 6.55 -25.77
C ALA A 53 -11.86 7.71 -26.50
N ARG A 54 -12.56 8.84 -26.70
CA ARG A 54 -12.02 10.06 -27.32
C ARG A 54 -10.86 10.65 -26.52
N PHE A 55 -10.89 10.57 -25.19
CA PHE A 55 -9.81 11.00 -24.30
C PHE A 55 -8.70 9.95 -24.15
N GLY A 56 -8.73 8.86 -24.92
CA GLY A 56 -7.69 7.82 -24.93
C GLY A 56 -7.71 6.87 -23.75
N MET A 57 -8.80 6.84 -22.98
CA MET A 57 -8.99 5.84 -21.96
C MET A 57 -9.28 4.48 -22.62
N ASN A 58 -8.64 3.44 -22.11
CA ASN A 58 -8.68 2.10 -22.69
C ASN A 58 -9.17 1.03 -21.70
N ILE A 59 -9.48 1.43 -20.46
CA ILE A 59 -9.95 0.54 -19.42
C ILE A 59 -10.92 1.26 -18.48
N MET A 60 -11.97 0.56 -18.06
CA MET A 60 -12.91 0.99 -17.01
C MET A 60 -12.99 -0.07 -15.92
N ARG A 61 -13.19 0.36 -14.69
CA ARG A 61 -13.38 -0.53 -13.52
C ARG A 61 -14.77 -0.32 -12.95
N HIS A 62 -15.54 -1.39 -12.78
CA HIS A 62 -16.90 -1.37 -12.26
C HIS A 62 -16.99 -2.09 -10.93
N TRP A 63 -17.66 -1.50 -9.97
CA TRP A 63 -17.99 -2.17 -8.71
C TRP A 63 -19.24 -3.04 -8.89
N VAL A 64 -19.05 -4.36 -8.89
CA VAL A 64 -20.13 -5.33 -8.97
C VAL A 64 -20.64 -5.60 -7.57
N MET A 65 -21.65 -4.81 -7.17
CA MET A 65 -22.23 -4.83 -5.82
C MET A 65 -23.10 -6.07 -5.64
N TRP A 66 -22.75 -6.98 -4.74
CA TRP A 66 -23.55 -8.18 -4.48
C TRP A 66 -24.98 -7.82 -4.08
N SER A 67 -25.16 -6.82 -3.19
CA SER A 67 -26.47 -6.31 -2.76
C SER A 67 -27.34 -5.74 -3.89
N ALA A 68 -26.71 -5.27 -4.98
CA ALA A 68 -27.43 -4.69 -6.11
C ALA A 68 -27.73 -5.71 -7.21
N VAL A 69 -27.01 -6.82 -7.24
CA VAL A 69 -27.13 -7.85 -8.27
C VAL A 69 -28.02 -9.01 -7.81
N GLU A 70 -27.79 -9.56 -6.62
CA GLU A 70 -28.62 -10.66 -6.10
C GLU A 70 -29.80 -10.10 -5.31
N ILE A 71 -30.84 -9.72 -6.05
CA ILE A 71 -32.05 -9.03 -5.52
C ILE A 71 -32.94 -9.91 -4.65
N ALA A 72 -32.81 -11.23 -4.78
CA ALA A 72 -33.40 -12.25 -3.92
C ALA A 72 -32.49 -13.50 -3.99
N PRO A 73 -32.61 -14.46 -3.05
CA PRO A 73 -31.78 -15.67 -3.07
C PRO A 73 -31.76 -16.39 -4.41
N GLY A 74 -30.63 -16.41 -5.10
CA GLY A 74 -30.42 -17.01 -6.42
C GLY A 74 -31.04 -16.24 -7.60
N ALA A 75 -31.63 -15.09 -7.38
CA ALA A 75 -32.19 -14.22 -8.42
C ALA A 75 -31.26 -13.03 -8.71
N TYR A 76 -30.61 -13.05 -9.86
CA TYR A 76 -29.61 -12.07 -10.25
C TYR A 76 -30.12 -11.07 -11.29
N ASP A 77 -29.90 -9.79 -11.08
CA ASP A 77 -30.13 -8.70 -12.05
C ASP A 77 -28.79 -8.16 -12.56
N TRP A 78 -28.40 -8.58 -13.76
CA TRP A 78 -27.14 -8.20 -14.40
C TRP A 78 -27.28 -7.08 -15.43
N ARG A 79 -28.49 -6.57 -15.70
CA ARG A 79 -28.80 -5.69 -16.85
C ARG A 79 -27.85 -4.50 -16.97
N ASP A 80 -27.56 -3.82 -15.87
CA ASP A 80 -26.70 -2.63 -15.89
C ASP A 80 -25.25 -3.01 -16.26
N TYR A 81 -24.72 -4.11 -15.69
CA TYR A 81 -23.36 -4.57 -15.97
C TYR A 81 -23.23 -5.15 -17.37
N ASP A 82 -24.27 -5.83 -17.90
CA ASP A 82 -24.34 -6.25 -19.29
C ASP A 82 -24.19 -5.03 -20.20
N ARG A 83 -24.95 -3.97 -19.94
CA ARG A 83 -24.90 -2.73 -20.71
C ARG A 83 -23.56 -2.04 -20.63
N MET A 84 -22.89 -2.04 -19.47
CA MET A 84 -21.54 -1.49 -19.32
C MET A 84 -20.55 -2.20 -20.25
N LEU A 85 -20.49 -3.53 -20.20
CA LEU A 85 -19.56 -4.30 -21.01
C LEU A 85 -19.87 -4.19 -22.52
N GLU A 86 -21.14 -4.09 -22.91
CA GLU A 86 -21.51 -3.83 -24.30
C GLU A 86 -20.99 -2.47 -24.78
N LEU A 87 -21.16 -1.41 -23.98
CA LEU A 87 -20.70 -0.06 -24.33
C LEU A 87 -19.17 -0.01 -24.42
N GLU A 88 -18.48 -0.73 -23.54
CA GLU A 88 -17.02 -0.83 -23.59
C GLU A 88 -16.54 -1.56 -24.83
N ALA A 89 -17.15 -2.69 -25.17
CA ALA A 89 -16.83 -3.41 -26.41
C ALA A 89 -17.04 -2.52 -27.65
N GLN A 90 -18.13 -1.76 -27.71
CA GLN A 90 -18.46 -0.83 -28.80
C GLN A 90 -17.44 0.31 -28.93
N ASN A 91 -16.80 0.73 -27.83
CA ASN A 91 -15.87 1.84 -27.79
C ASN A 91 -14.40 1.40 -27.70
N GLY A 92 -14.10 0.11 -27.81
CA GLY A 92 -12.74 -0.43 -27.72
C GLY A 92 -12.08 -0.26 -26.34
N ILE A 93 -12.90 -0.17 -25.30
CA ILE A 93 -12.50 -0.08 -23.90
C ILE A 93 -12.56 -1.48 -23.29
N LYS A 94 -11.69 -1.78 -22.32
CA LYS A 94 -11.72 -3.04 -21.53
C LYS A 94 -12.35 -2.81 -20.15
N ALA A 95 -12.98 -3.85 -19.62
CA ALA A 95 -13.61 -3.86 -18.31
C ALA A 95 -12.77 -4.62 -17.26
N VAL A 96 -12.63 -4.03 -16.09
CA VAL A 96 -12.26 -4.73 -14.85
C VAL A 96 -13.48 -4.80 -13.96
N LEU A 97 -13.91 -6.02 -13.61
CA LEU A 97 -15.04 -6.24 -12.71
C LEU A 97 -14.49 -6.37 -11.27
N ALA A 98 -14.72 -5.33 -10.47
CA ALA A 98 -14.37 -5.35 -9.06
C ALA A 98 -15.49 -6.00 -8.26
N GLU A 99 -15.24 -7.19 -7.72
CA GLU A 99 -16.23 -7.85 -6.89
C GLU A 99 -16.42 -7.11 -5.57
N MET A 100 -17.67 -6.96 -5.17
CA MET A 100 -18.05 -6.25 -3.95
C MET A 100 -18.97 -7.11 -3.07
N ILE A 101 -18.50 -8.31 -2.69
CA ILE A 101 -19.20 -9.15 -1.70
C ILE A 101 -19.23 -8.50 -0.30
N THR A 102 -18.42 -7.47 -0.11
CA THR A 102 -18.46 -6.57 1.05
C THR A 102 -19.72 -5.69 1.10
N ALA A 103 -20.53 -5.70 0.05
CA ALA A 103 -21.89 -5.12 0.05
C ALA A 103 -22.89 -6.28 -0.04
N ALA A 104 -23.14 -6.97 1.07
CA ALA A 104 -24.03 -8.14 1.10
C ALA A 104 -25.51 -7.74 0.92
N PRO A 105 -26.33 -8.58 0.29
CA PRO A 105 -27.76 -8.32 0.14
C PRO A 105 -28.47 -8.13 1.49
N GLU A 106 -29.43 -7.21 1.54
CA GLU A 106 -30.22 -6.92 2.75
C GLU A 106 -30.95 -8.18 3.26
N TRP A 107 -31.47 -9.03 2.35
CA TRP A 107 -32.11 -10.29 2.72
C TRP A 107 -31.15 -11.25 3.46
N ALA A 108 -29.86 -11.23 3.13
CA ALA A 108 -28.87 -12.08 3.78
C ALA A 108 -28.60 -11.65 5.23
N TYR A 109 -28.67 -10.37 5.54
CA TYR A 109 -28.56 -9.89 6.93
C TYR A 109 -29.75 -10.35 7.82
N VAL A 110 -30.92 -10.52 7.20
CA VAL A 110 -32.09 -11.04 7.91
C VAL A 110 -31.99 -12.55 8.10
N GLN A 111 -31.54 -13.25 7.07
CA GLN A 111 -31.47 -14.71 7.09
C GLN A 111 -30.30 -15.25 7.93
N TYR A 112 -29.18 -14.50 7.99
CA TYR A 112 -27.95 -14.91 8.68
C TYR A 112 -27.50 -13.87 9.72
N PRO A 113 -28.32 -13.55 10.75
CA PRO A 113 -27.97 -12.53 11.73
C PRO A 113 -26.73 -12.88 12.55
N GLN A 114 -26.41 -14.18 12.70
CA GLN A 114 -25.22 -14.68 13.38
C GLN A 114 -23.91 -14.44 12.61
N ALA A 115 -24.00 -14.09 11.32
CA ALA A 115 -22.87 -13.77 10.50
C ALA A 115 -22.57 -12.26 10.44
N ARG A 116 -23.27 -11.43 11.17
CA ARG A 116 -22.95 -10.01 11.29
C ARG A 116 -21.56 -9.84 11.89
N PHE A 117 -20.83 -8.85 11.39
CA PHE A 117 -19.55 -8.50 12.00
C PHE A 117 -19.75 -8.05 13.45
N GLU A 118 -19.03 -8.67 14.36
CA GLU A 118 -18.98 -8.29 15.78
C GLU A 118 -17.64 -7.60 16.09
N ALA A 119 -17.69 -6.43 16.70
CA ALA A 119 -16.52 -5.72 17.13
C ALA A 119 -16.01 -6.25 18.50
N HIS A 120 -14.80 -5.87 18.88
CA HIS A 120 -14.20 -6.24 20.16
C HIS A 120 -15.02 -5.79 21.40
N ASP A 121 -15.81 -4.71 21.24
CA ASP A 121 -16.72 -4.16 22.26
C ASP A 121 -18.13 -4.78 22.25
N GLY A 122 -18.38 -5.76 21.37
CA GLY A 122 -19.65 -6.44 21.21
C GLY A 122 -20.64 -5.74 20.23
N TYR A 123 -20.26 -4.59 19.65
CA TYR A 123 -21.08 -3.95 18.63
C TYR A 123 -21.24 -4.85 17.41
N GLN A 124 -22.46 -5.02 16.92
CA GLN A 124 -22.75 -5.78 15.72
C GLN A 124 -23.01 -4.83 14.52
N GLY A 125 -22.34 -5.11 13.41
CA GLY A 125 -22.53 -4.39 12.17
C GLY A 125 -23.96 -4.56 11.63
N VAL A 126 -24.56 -3.45 11.19
CA VAL A 126 -25.88 -3.43 10.54
C VAL A 126 -25.70 -2.97 9.10
N PRO A 127 -26.59 -3.37 8.17
CA PRO A 127 -26.52 -2.93 6.78
C PRO A 127 -26.61 -1.41 6.69
N SER A 128 -25.76 -0.83 5.88
CA SER A 128 -25.60 0.62 5.72
C SER A 128 -25.06 0.95 4.32
N ILE A 129 -24.99 2.23 3.99
CA ILE A 129 -24.24 2.72 2.83
C ILE A 129 -22.75 2.89 3.18
N SER A 130 -21.86 2.82 2.18
CA SER A 130 -20.47 3.23 2.37
C SER A 130 -20.28 4.71 2.07
N GLY A 131 -19.17 5.29 2.53
CA GLY A 131 -18.80 6.66 2.17
C GLY A 131 -18.66 6.89 0.66
N SER A 132 -18.33 5.84 -0.08
CA SER A 132 -18.06 5.90 -1.53
C SER A 132 -19.16 5.28 -2.40
N SER A 133 -20.26 4.83 -1.82
CA SER A 133 -21.42 4.29 -2.56
C SER A 133 -22.70 4.45 -1.75
N ALA A 134 -23.74 4.99 -2.39
CA ALA A 134 -25.08 5.07 -1.82
C ALA A 134 -25.81 3.70 -1.82
N THR A 135 -25.26 2.68 -2.49
CA THR A 135 -25.80 1.33 -2.48
C THR A 135 -25.61 0.71 -1.10
N GLY A 136 -26.67 0.14 -0.53
CA GLY A 136 -26.67 -0.50 0.78
C GLY A 136 -25.87 -1.81 0.84
N GLY A 137 -25.95 -2.48 1.99
CA GLY A 137 -25.35 -3.80 2.20
C GLY A 137 -23.95 -3.79 2.82
N PHE A 138 -23.37 -2.63 3.10
CA PHE A 138 -22.11 -2.53 3.86
C PHE A 138 -22.35 -2.65 5.36
N PRO A 139 -21.39 -3.18 6.13
CA PRO A 139 -20.04 -3.64 5.76
C PRO A 139 -19.98 -5.05 5.18
N GLY A 140 -21.09 -5.69 4.87
CA GLY A 140 -21.16 -7.09 4.50
C GLY A 140 -21.35 -8.03 5.70
N LEU A 141 -21.20 -9.30 5.46
CA LEU A 141 -21.30 -10.36 6.46
C LEU A 141 -19.94 -11.06 6.64
N CYS A 142 -19.71 -11.60 7.83
CA CYS A 142 -18.48 -12.28 8.16
C CYS A 142 -18.35 -13.61 7.39
N LEU A 143 -17.34 -13.70 6.53
CA LEU A 143 -17.06 -14.89 5.71
C LEU A 143 -16.43 -16.05 6.51
N ASP A 144 -16.28 -15.93 7.81
CA ASP A 144 -15.95 -17.05 8.68
C ASP A 144 -17.18 -17.93 8.97
N ASN A 145 -18.39 -17.39 8.74
CA ASN A 145 -19.61 -18.16 8.71
C ASN A 145 -19.67 -18.95 7.39
N GLU A 146 -19.78 -20.28 7.48
CA GLU A 146 -19.68 -21.19 6.34
C GLU A 146 -20.88 -21.06 5.38
N GLU A 147 -22.07 -20.75 5.89
CA GLU A 147 -23.28 -20.56 5.05
C GLU A 147 -23.13 -19.29 4.20
N VAL A 148 -22.68 -18.19 4.80
CA VAL A 148 -22.43 -16.92 4.08
C VAL A 148 -21.26 -17.05 3.11
N LEU A 149 -20.20 -17.78 3.50
CA LEU A 149 -19.08 -18.07 2.59
C LEU A 149 -19.57 -18.83 1.34
N ALA A 150 -20.42 -19.84 1.51
CA ALA A 150 -21.00 -20.60 0.41
C ALA A 150 -21.94 -19.76 -0.50
N LEU A 151 -22.66 -18.80 0.08
CA LEU A 151 -23.47 -17.85 -0.71
C LEU A 151 -22.58 -16.92 -1.55
N ALA A 152 -21.55 -16.34 -0.94
CA ALA A 152 -20.59 -15.48 -1.62
C ALA A 152 -19.84 -16.25 -2.73
N GLU A 153 -19.52 -17.53 -2.51
CA GLU A 153 -18.92 -18.40 -3.53
C GLU A 153 -19.82 -18.53 -4.75
N LYS A 154 -21.12 -18.83 -4.55
CA LYS A 154 -22.11 -18.94 -5.65
C LYS A 154 -22.22 -17.62 -6.43
N PHE A 155 -22.22 -16.49 -5.75
CA PHE A 155 -22.26 -15.18 -6.41
C PHE A 155 -21.02 -14.95 -7.27
N LEU A 156 -19.81 -15.21 -6.74
CA LEU A 156 -18.56 -15.06 -7.49
C LEU A 156 -18.48 -16.02 -8.69
N GLN A 157 -18.97 -17.25 -8.54
CA GLN A 157 -19.07 -18.22 -9.64
C GLN A 157 -20.06 -17.73 -10.71
N ALA A 158 -21.21 -17.20 -10.32
CA ALA A 158 -22.21 -16.63 -11.25
C ALA A 158 -21.64 -15.42 -12.02
N LEU A 159 -20.92 -14.53 -11.33
CA LEU A 159 -20.21 -13.39 -11.94
C LEU A 159 -19.22 -13.87 -13.01
N ALA A 160 -18.35 -14.83 -12.65
CA ALA A 160 -17.35 -15.34 -13.57
C ALA A 160 -17.99 -16.09 -14.76
N ALA A 161 -18.97 -16.94 -14.50
CA ALA A 161 -19.66 -17.71 -15.54
C ALA A 161 -20.36 -16.81 -16.57
N ARG A 162 -20.90 -15.65 -16.11
CA ARG A 162 -21.57 -14.73 -16.99
C ARG A 162 -20.64 -14.00 -17.94
N TYR A 163 -19.47 -13.57 -17.46
CA TYR A 163 -18.64 -12.62 -18.21
C TYR A 163 -17.34 -13.18 -18.75
N GLN A 164 -16.92 -14.42 -18.41
CA GLN A 164 -15.63 -14.99 -18.80
C GLN A 164 -15.32 -14.95 -20.30
N ASP A 165 -16.33 -14.99 -21.15
CA ASP A 165 -16.19 -14.99 -22.62
C ASP A 165 -16.51 -13.62 -23.24
N HIS A 166 -16.81 -12.58 -22.43
CA HIS A 166 -17.18 -11.28 -22.95
C HIS A 166 -15.93 -10.55 -23.53
N PRO A 167 -15.99 -10.02 -24.76
CA PRO A 167 -14.82 -9.45 -25.44
C PRO A 167 -14.23 -8.21 -24.76
N ALA A 168 -15.05 -7.47 -24.00
CA ALA A 168 -14.56 -6.33 -23.23
C ALA A 168 -13.88 -6.74 -21.92
N LEU A 169 -14.10 -7.94 -21.39
CA LEU A 169 -13.54 -8.31 -20.10
C LEU A 169 -12.00 -8.36 -20.15
N TYR A 170 -11.36 -7.57 -19.31
CA TYR A 170 -9.93 -7.62 -19.06
C TYR A 170 -9.60 -8.55 -17.89
N GLY A 171 -10.41 -8.51 -16.84
CA GLY A 171 -10.23 -9.32 -15.65
C GLY A 171 -11.08 -8.92 -14.46
N TYR A 172 -10.73 -9.49 -13.32
CA TYR A 172 -11.44 -9.30 -12.06
C TYR A 172 -10.52 -8.61 -11.06
N ASP A 173 -11.05 -7.63 -10.34
CA ASP A 173 -10.38 -7.04 -9.18
C ASP A 173 -11.01 -7.62 -7.91
N LEU A 174 -10.23 -8.46 -7.23
CA LEU A 174 -10.68 -9.21 -6.07
C LEU A 174 -10.49 -8.38 -4.81
N TRP A 175 -11.57 -8.12 -4.11
CA TRP A 175 -11.56 -7.45 -2.83
C TRP A 175 -11.01 -6.02 -2.87
N ASN A 176 -11.90 -5.08 -3.10
CA ASN A 176 -11.56 -3.65 -3.05
C ASN A 176 -10.87 -3.28 -1.73
N GLU A 177 -9.64 -2.71 -1.84
CA GLU A 177 -8.84 -2.30 -0.69
C GLU A 177 -8.66 -3.42 0.35
N CYS A 178 -8.15 -4.58 -0.05
CA CYS A 178 -8.00 -5.81 0.75
C CYS A 178 -7.71 -5.54 2.23
N ASN A 179 -8.72 -5.67 3.10
CA ASN A 179 -8.57 -5.48 4.54
C ASN A 179 -9.71 -6.11 5.34
N THR A 180 -9.48 -6.36 6.63
CA THR A 180 -10.48 -6.94 7.55
C THR A 180 -11.11 -5.92 8.49
N SER A 181 -10.93 -4.64 8.25
CA SER A 181 -11.50 -3.59 9.09
C SER A 181 -12.96 -3.32 8.73
N GLY A 182 -13.86 -4.16 9.22
CA GLY A 182 -15.32 -3.94 9.07
C GLY A 182 -15.83 -4.07 7.64
N GLY A 183 -15.23 -4.99 6.89
CA GLY A 183 -15.87 -5.52 5.68
C GLY A 183 -15.87 -4.64 4.45
N GLY A 184 -14.89 -3.85 4.20
CA GLY A 184 -14.85 -3.22 2.91
C GLY A 184 -14.41 -1.78 2.87
N GLY A 185 -13.20 -1.63 3.21
CA GLY A 185 -12.55 -0.35 3.17
C GLY A 185 -12.45 0.29 4.55
N GLY A 186 -11.31 0.84 4.82
CA GLY A 186 -11.00 1.57 6.05
C GLY A 186 -11.95 2.75 6.37
N TYR A 187 -12.99 2.94 5.58
CA TYR A 187 -13.97 4.00 5.76
C TYR A 187 -14.73 3.92 7.07
N PHE A 188 -15.09 2.71 7.51
CA PHE A 188 -15.78 2.57 8.79
C PHE A 188 -14.88 2.77 10.00
N GLN A 189 -13.63 2.37 9.90
CA GLN A 189 -12.66 2.61 10.96
C GLN A 189 -12.06 4.02 10.90
N THR A 190 -11.75 4.54 9.73
CA THR A 190 -11.22 5.90 9.60
C THR A 190 -12.27 6.96 9.91
N ALA A 191 -13.52 6.79 9.52
CA ALA A 191 -14.60 7.69 9.92
C ALA A 191 -14.87 7.64 11.43
N SER A 192 -14.93 6.43 12.02
CA SER A 192 -15.14 6.31 13.47
C SER A 192 -13.90 6.65 14.29
N SER A 193 -12.70 6.36 13.82
CA SER A 193 -11.46 6.68 14.53
C SER A 193 -11.02 8.14 14.36
N ALA A 194 -11.37 8.79 13.26
CA ALA A 194 -11.11 10.21 13.07
C ALA A 194 -12.00 11.11 13.93
N HIS A 195 -13.15 10.61 14.36
CA HIS A 195 -14.12 11.34 15.18
C HIS A 195 -14.23 10.88 16.63
N ILE A 196 -13.51 9.82 17.02
CA ILE A 196 -13.41 9.46 18.44
C ILE A 196 -12.40 10.41 19.09
N PRO A 197 -12.81 11.23 20.06
CA PRO A 197 -11.90 12.09 20.79
C PRO A 197 -10.72 11.31 21.36
N ASN A 198 -9.57 11.98 21.48
CA ASN A 198 -8.32 11.40 22.01
C ASN A 198 -8.46 10.71 23.38
N GLU A 199 -9.49 11.03 24.13
CA GLU A 199 -9.85 10.45 25.43
C GLU A 199 -10.05 8.92 25.39
N HIS A 200 -10.42 8.37 24.23
CA HIS A 200 -10.56 6.91 24.05
C HIS A 200 -9.32 6.25 23.46
N ARG A 201 -8.28 7.00 23.12
CA ARG A 201 -6.98 6.46 22.73
C ARG A 201 -6.24 5.75 23.85
N GLY A 202 -6.60 5.97 25.10
CA GLY A 202 -6.10 5.20 26.23
C GLY A 202 -6.58 3.75 26.26
N ALA A 203 -7.70 3.45 25.59
CA ALA A 203 -8.13 2.09 25.27
C ALA A 203 -7.65 1.61 23.88
N GLY A 204 -7.01 2.45 23.12
CA GLY A 204 -6.10 2.21 22.00
C GLY A 204 -6.68 1.66 20.73
N LEU A 205 -7.88 1.17 20.72
CA LEU A 205 -8.37 0.39 19.60
C LEU A 205 -9.65 1.02 19.05
N GLY A 206 -9.59 1.57 17.84
CA GLY A 206 -10.79 1.69 17.03
C GLY A 206 -11.51 0.33 16.98
N ARG A 207 -12.78 0.27 16.59
CA ARG A 207 -13.51 -1.00 16.54
C ARG A 207 -12.79 -1.97 15.61
N MET A 208 -12.24 -3.02 16.20
CA MET A 208 -11.62 -4.12 15.46
C MET A 208 -12.65 -5.22 15.21
N TYR A 209 -12.56 -5.87 14.07
CA TYR A 209 -13.42 -6.94 13.60
C TYR A 209 -12.59 -8.13 13.10
N CYS A 210 -13.11 -9.37 13.02
CA CYS A 210 -14.38 -9.81 13.55
C CYS A 210 -14.17 -10.62 14.83
N TYR A 211 -15.07 -10.45 15.78
CA TYR A 211 -15.06 -11.19 17.05
C TYR A 211 -16.27 -12.13 17.19
N CYS A 212 -17.01 -12.35 16.10
CA CYS A 212 -18.16 -13.25 16.09
C CYS A 212 -17.77 -14.69 16.46
N PRO A 213 -18.74 -15.52 16.88
CA PRO A 213 -18.46 -16.91 17.29
C PRO A 213 -17.71 -17.73 16.23
N ALA A 214 -18.01 -17.54 14.94
CA ALA A 214 -17.35 -18.24 13.84
C ALA A 214 -15.87 -17.86 13.74
N THR A 215 -15.53 -16.57 13.79
CA THR A 215 -14.14 -16.10 13.79
C THR A 215 -13.38 -16.58 15.04
N ALA A 216 -14.03 -16.53 16.22
CA ALA A 216 -13.42 -17.02 17.45
C ALA A 216 -13.13 -18.53 17.38
N ALA A 217 -13.99 -19.32 16.74
CA ALA A 217 -13.76 -20.75 16.51
C ALA A 217 -12.56 -20.99 15.58
N ARG A 218 -12.45 -20.23 14.47
CA ARG A 218 -11.29 -20.32 13.56
C ARG A 218 -10.00 -19.91 14.25
N PHE A 219 -10.03 -18.89 15.08
CA PHE A 219 -8.85 -18.48 15.87
C PHE A 219 -8.39 -19.60 16.80
N ARG A 220 -9.30 -20.29 17.50
CA ARG A 220 -8.95 -21.45 18.32
C ARG A 220 -8.29 -22.56 17.50
N THR A 221 -8.83 -22.87 16.33
CA THR A 221 -8.24 -23.87 15.41
C THR A 221 -6.84 -23.46 14.96
N TRP A 222 -6.63 -22.18 14.66
CA TRP A 222 -5.32 -21.63 14.31
C TRP A 222 -4.32 -21.75 15.48
N LEU A 223 -4.75 -21.44 16.71
CA LEU A 223 -3.93 -21.61 17.92
C LEU A 223 -3.59 -23.07 18.20
N GLN A 224 -4.54 -23.99 18.04
CA GLN A 224 -4.31 -25.43 18.18
C GLN A 224 -3.24 -25.92 17.21
N LYS A 225 -3.27 -25.43 15.98
CA LYS A 225 -2.24 -25.75 14.98
C LYS A 225 -0.87 -25.16 15.34
N LYS A 226 -0.84 -23.95 15.91
CA LYS A 226 0.40 -23.26 16.28
C LYS A 226 1.05 -23.84 17.53
N TYR A 227 0.27 -24.15 18.56
CA TYR A 227 0.79 -24.54 19.89
C TYR A 227 0.64 -26.01 20.24
N SER A 228 -0.19 -26.75 19.55
CA SER A 228 -0.46 -28.18 19.73
C SER A 228 -1.06 -28.59 21.08
N SER A 229 -0.90 -27.81 22.15
CA SER A 229 -1.49 -28.07 23.47
C SER A 229 -1.83 -26.79 24.24
N LEU A 230 -2.79 -26.89 25.18
CA LEU A 230 -3.13 -25.79 26.11
C LEU A 230 -1.96 -25.42 27.03
N GLU A 231 -1.14 -26.39 27.39
CA GLU A 231 0.05 -26.15 28.22
C GLU A 231 1.06 -25.27 27.45
N ALA A 232 1.32 -25.59 26.18
CA ALA A 232 2.21 -24.81 25.33
C ALA A 232 1.67 -23.39 25.09
N LEU A 233 0.36 -23.24 24.85
CA LEU A 233 -0.31 -21.96 24.79
C LEU A 233 -0.18 -21.17 26.09
N GLY A 234 -0.46 -21.85 27.24
CA GLY A 234 -0.38 -21.25 28.57
C GLY A 234 1.02 -20.69 28.87
N LYS A 235 2.05 -21.43 28.52
CA LYS A 235 3.46 -20.96 28.61
C LYS A 235 3.75 -19.79 27.72
N ALA A 236 3.22 -19.81 26.49
CA ALA A 236 3.44 -18.72 25.52
C ALA A 236 2.75 -17.41 25.93
N TRP A 237 1.55 -17.50 26.50
CA TRP A 237 0.74 -16.34 26.89
C TRP A 237 0.90 -15.95 28.36
N HIS A 238 1.62 -16.77 29.18
CA HIS A 238 1.66 -16.68 30.65
C HIS A 238 0.26 -16.72 31.27
N ARG A 239 -0.64 -17.52 30.68
CA ARG A 239 -2.04 -17.69 31.08
C ARG A 239 -2.30 -19.20 31.28
N TYR A 240 -2.22 -19.66 32.49
CA TYR A 240 -2.14 -21.10 32.81
C TYR A 240 -3.48 -21.76 33.19
N SER A 241 -4.57 -20.98 33.30
CA SER A 241 -5.85 -21.46 33.83
C SER A 241 -6.88 -21.82 32.76
N PHE A 242 -6.46 -22.12 31.53
CA PHE A 242 -7.35 -22.66 30.52
C PHE A 242 -7.62 -24.15 30.76
N ALA A 243 -8.86 -24.48 31.12
CA ALA A 243 -9.29 -25.87 31.30
C ALA A 243 -9.64 -26.57 29.98
N ASP A 244 -10.02 -25.81 28.97
CA ASP A 244 -10.45 -26.30 27.66
C ASP A 244 -10.18 -25.27 26.61
N TRP A 245 -9.95 -25.68 25.36
CA TRP A 245 -9.78 -24.78 24.22
C TRP A 245 -10.95 -23.81 24.00
N LYS A 246 -12.19 -24.21 24.38
CA LYS A 246 -13.36 -23.32 24.30
C LYS A 246 -13.26 -22.08 25.21
N ASN A 247 -12.40 -22.13 26.26
CA ASN A 247 -12.13 -20.98 27.11
C ASN A 247 -11.16 -19.98 26.49
N VAL A 248 -10.49 -20.34 25.39
CA VAL A 248 -9.57 -19.48 24.69
C VAL A 248 -10.34 -18.66 23.67
N GLY A 249 -10.14 -17.34 23.65
CA GLY A 249 -10.79 -16.42 22.73
C GLY A 249 -9.86 -15.27 22.32
N PRO A 250 -10.29 -14.49 21.35
CA PRO A 250 -9.55 -13.30 20.91
C PRO A 250 -9.48 -12.26 22.04
N PRO A 251 -8.35 -11.52 22.18
CA PRO A 251 -8.21 -10.49 23.19
C PRO A 251 -9.16 -9.31 22.89
N ARG A 252 -9.81 -8.77 23.91
CA ARG A 252 -10.78 -7.67 23.82
C ARG A 252 -10.34 -6.39 24.54
N SER A 253 -9.29 -6.46 25.33
CA SER A 253 -8.72 -5.35 26.09
C SER A 253 -7.21 -5.40 26.06
N GLY A 254 -6.53 -4.27 26.32
CA GLY A 254 -5.09 -4.24 26.47
C GLY A 254 -4.61 -5.22 27.56
N GLY A 255 -3.40 -5.77 27.39
CA GLY A 255 -2.86 -6.78 28.30
C GLY A 255 -1.51 -7.30 27.85
N PRO A 256 -1.11 -8.51 28.28
CA PRO A 256 0.10 -9.16 27.81
C PRO A 256 0.13 -9.22 26.28
N TYR A 257 1.30 -8.99 25.70
CA TYR A 257 1.40 -8.81 24.24
C TYR A 257 1.18 -10.10 23.45
N ALA A 258 1.43 -11.27 24.04
CA ALA A 258 1.45 -12.53 23.32
C ALA A 258 0.11 -12.92 22.68
N ASP A 259 -1.01 -12.73 23.38
CA ASP A 259 -2.34 -13.01 22.84
C ASP A 259 -2.74 -12.03 21.74
N TRP A 260 -2.37 -10.76 21.88
CA TRP A 260 -2.56 -9.74 20.83
C TRP A 260 -1.73 -10.03 19.60
N LEU A 261 -0.47 -10.42 19.75
CA LEU A 261 0.41 -10.76 18.63
C LEU A 261 -0.13 -11.95 17.83
N ASP A 262 -0.62 -12.98 18.54
CA ASP A 262 -1.27 -14.12 17.89
C ASP A 262 -2.58 -13.74 17.20
N TRP A 263 -3.37 -12.87 17.82
CA TRP A 263 -4.60 -12.39 17.21
C TRP A 263 -4.36 -11.57 15.95
N LEU A 264 -3.39 -10.66 15.96
CA LEU A 264 -3.03 -9.84 14.82
C LEU A 264 -2.44 -10.69 13.68
N GLU A 265 -1.61 -11.68 13.99
CA GLU A 265 -1.07 -12.62 13.01
C GLU A 265 -2.17 -13.49 12.40
N PHE A 266 -3.08 -14.04 13.21
CA PHE A 266 -4.24 -14.78 12.71
C PHE A 266 -5.11 -13.96 11.77
N ARG A 267 -5.40 -12.71 12.12
CA ARG A 267 -6.22 -11.82 11.27
C ARG A 267 -5.54 -11.55 9.93
N GLU A 268 -4.22 -11.35 9.94
CA GLU A 268 -3.44 -11.18 8.70
C GLU A 268 -3.46 -12.46 7.86
N ASP A 269 -3.24 -13.63 8.47
CA ASP A 269 -3.35 -14.92 7.78
C ASP A 269 -4.72 -15.10 7.16
N ARG A 270 -5.77 -14.80 7.92
CA ARG A 270 -7.16 -14.94 7.46
C ARG A 270 -7.51 -14.01 6.32
N ALA A 271 -7.02 -12.78 6.33
CA ALA A 271 -7.21 -11.83 5.22
C ALA A 271 -6.66 -12.40 3.91
N HIS A 272 -5.46 -12.99 3.95
CA HIS A 272 -4.82 -13.53 2.74
C HIS A 272 -5.41 -14.87 2.31
N GLU A 273 -5.88 -15.70 3.24
CA GLU A 273 -6.70 -16.87 2.92
C GLU A 273 -7.99 -16.49 2.20
N LEU A 274 -8.67 -15.44 2.63
CA LEU A 274 -9.89 -14.95 1.99
C LEU A 274 -9.63 -14.33 0.61
N LEU A 275 -8.48 -13.69 0.40
CA LEU A 275 -8.10 -13.22 -0.93
C LEU A 275 -7.78 -14.40 -1.87
N ARG A 276 -7.03 -15.37 -1.38
CA ARG A 276 -6.73 -16.61 -2.12
C ARG A 276 -8.00 -17.37 -2.47
N TRP A 277 -8.93 -17.53 -1.52
CA TRP A 277 -10.22 -18.17 -1.74
C TRP A 277 -11.00 -17.48 -2.87
N ARG A 278 -11.08 -16.13 -2.89
CA ARG A 278 -11.73 -15.41 -4.01
C ARG A 278 -11.09 -15.74 -5.35
N ARG A 279 -9.78 -15.75 -5.40
CA ARG A 279 -9.03 -16.15 -6.60
C ARG A 279 -9.38 -17.56 -7.04
N GLU A 280 -9.39 -18.51 -6.12
CA GLU A 280 -9.66 -19.91 -6.40
C GLU A 280 -11.11 -20.10 -6.88
N VAL A 281 -12.07 -19.41 -6.29
CA VAL A 281 -13.47 -19.43 -6.74
C VAL A 281 -13.59 -18.89 -8.16
N ILE A 282 -13.04 -17.73 -8.47
CA ILE A 282 -13.04 -17.21 -9.85
C ILE A 282 -12.35 -18.17 -10.79
N ARG A 283 -11.17 -18.68 -10.43
CA ARG A 283 -10.38 -19.62 -11.26
C ARG A 283 -11.04 -20.98 -11.46
N SER A 284 -11.97 -21.39 -10.61
CA SER A 284 -12.78 -22.61 -10.82
C SER A 284 -13.68 -22.50 -12.05
N VAL A 285 -14.03 -21.28 -12.45
CA VAL A 285 -14.89 -20.97 -13.60
C VAL A 285 -14.07 -20.36 -14.75
N ASP A 286 -13.37 -19.26 -14.48
CA ASP A 286 -12.59 -18.51 -15.48
C ASP A 286 -11.09 -18.69 -15.26
N ARG A 287 -10.44 -19.43 -16.16
CA ARG A 287 -9.00 -19.72 -16.12
C ARG A 287 -8.15 -18.76 -16.96
N ARG A 288 -8.77 -17.84 -17.72
CA ARG A 288 -8.09 -17.07 -18.78
C ARG A 288 -7.91 -15.60 -18.40
N ASN A 289 -8.97 -14.97 -17.90
CA ASN A 289 -8.94 -13.54 -17.66
C ASN A 289 -8.09 -13.17 -16.44
N ARG A 290 -7.54 -11.97 -16.42
CA ARG A 290 -6.61 -11.53 -15.38
C ARG A 290 -7.26 -11.46 -14.01
N ILE A 291 -6.47 -11.74 -12.99
CA ILE A 291 -6.81 -11.52 -11.60
C ILE A 291 -5.99 -10.35 -11.08
N THR A 292 -6.67 -9.34 -10.60
CA THR A 292 -6.07 -8.19 -9.93
C THR A 292 -6.62 -8.07 -8.50
N ALA A 293 -5.92 -7.35 -7.67
CA ALA A 293 -6.42 -6.84 -6.40
C ALA A 293 -5.70 -5.54 -6.10
N HIS A 294 -6.28 -4.70 -5.25
CA HIS A 294 -5.57 -3.53 -4.78
C HIS A 294 -5.72 -3.35 -3.27
N GLY A 295 -4.68 -2.77 -2.68
CA GLY A 295 -4.62 -2.43 -1.28
C GLY A 295 -4.79 -0.93 -1.04
N LEU A 296 -4.74 -0.58 0.24
CA LEU A 296 -4.80 0.82 0.69
C LEU A 296 -3.50 1.59 0.44
N GLY A 297 -2.39 0.90 0.15
CA GLY A 297 -1.06 1.51 0.07
C GLY A 297 -0.51 1.99 1.42
N TYR A 298 -0.98 1.44 2.53
CA TYR A 298 -0.72 1.91 3.89
C TYR A 298 -0.21 0.83 4.84
N SER A 299 0.49 -0.18 4.32
CA SER A 299 0.99 -1.28 5.18
C SER A 299 1.78 -0.79 6.40
N LEU A 300 2.43 0.37 6.33
CA LEU A 300 3.17 0.95 7.45
C LEU A 300 2.32 1.64 8.53
N GLU A 301 1.01 1.75 8.35
CA GLU A 301 0.14 2.40 9.34
C GLU A 301 -0.97 1.50 9.81
N TYR A 302 -1.47 0.67 8.91
CA TYR A 302 -2.74 -0.01 9.11
C TYR A 302 -2.65 -1.52 9.07
N LEU A 303 -1.45 -2.11 8.88
CA LEU A 303 -1.32 -3.57 8.86
C LEU A 303 -1.94 -4.23 10.09
N PRO A 304 -1.63 -3.83 11.34
CA PRO A 304 -2.20 -4.50 12.51
C PRO A 304 -3.72 -4.27 12.65
N SER A 305 -4.20 -3.07 12.36
CA SER A 305 -5.62 -2.75 12.54
C SER A 305 -6.50 -3.31 11.42
N SER A 306 -6.00 -3.34 10.18
CA SER A 306 -6.75 -3.74 8.99
C SER A 306 -6.32 -5.08 8.40
N SER A 307 -5.21 -5.65 8.85
CA SER A 307 -4.59 -6.86 8.27
C SER A 307 -4.10 -6.67 6.81
N ALA A 308 -3.94 -5.42 6.38
CA ALA A 308 -3.53 -5.07 5.02
C ALA A 308 -2.02 -5.21 4.85
N ASN A 309 -1.57 -6.34 4.30
CA ASN A 309 -0.18 -6.59 3.96
C ASN A 309 0.00 -6.64 2.45
N ASP A 310 0.54 -5.56 1.86
CA ASP A 310 0.68 -5.43 0.41
C ASP A 310 1.57 -6.53 -0.19
N TRP A 311 2.63 -6.99 0.50
CA TRP A 311 3.50 -8.07 0.01
C TRP A 311 2.76 -9.40 -0.11
N ARG A 312 1.93 -9.72 0.87
CA ARG A 312 1.14 -10.96 0.85
C ARG A 312 0.01 -10.87 -0.17
N ALA A 313 -0.69 -9.73 -0.22
CA ALA A 313 -1.77 -9.53 -1.17
C ALA A 313 -1.27 -9.56 -2.63
N ALA A 314 -0.17 -8.89 -2.93
CA ALA A 314 0.45 -8.91 -4.26
C ALA A 314 0.91 -10.31 -4.68
N ALA A 315 1.27 -11.20 -3.75
CA ALA A 315 1.64 -12.57 -4.08
C ALA A 315 0.49 -13.38 -4.66
N GLU A 316 -0.75 -13.09 -4.27
CA GLU A 316 -1.94 -13.85 -4.67
C GLU A 316 -2.51 -13.47 -6.05
N VAL A 317 -2.04 -12.39 -6.68
CA VAL A 317 -2.61 -11.84 -7.92
C VAL A 317 -1.57 -11.63 -9.01
N GLU A 318 -2.03 -11.45 -10.24
CA GLU A 318 -1.16 -11.23 -11.42
C GLU A 318 -0.78 -9.76 -11.59
N THR A 319 -1.68 -8.85 -11.18
CA THR A 319 -1.45 -7.41 -11.16
C THR A 319 -1.92 -6.89 -9.81
N TYR A 320 -1.08 -6.11 -9.14
CA TYR A 320 -1.43 -5.52 -7.86
C TYR A 320 -1.65 -4.01 -8.01
N GLY A 321 -2.60 -3.46 -7.29
CA GLY A 321 -2.91 -2.05 -7.30
C GLY A 321 -2.94 -1.44 -5.91
N PHE A 322 -3.15 -0.12 -5.87
CA PHE A 322 -3.29 0.60 -4.61
C PHE A 322 -4.13 1.87 -4.78
N THR A 323 -4.69 2.32 -3.66
CA THR A 323 -5.37 3.61 -3.53
C THR A 323 -4.41 4.65 -2.97
N TRP A 324 -4.30 5.79 -3.64
CA TRP A 324 -3.63 6.96 -3.08
C TRP A 324 -4.30 8.24 -3.56
N VAL A 325 -4.91 8.96 -2.61
CA VAL A 325 -5.63 10.21 -2.85
C VAL A 325 -4.84 11.34 -2.21
N GLN A 326 -4.20 12.16 -3.02
CA GLN A 326 -3.21 13.15 -2.58
C GLN A 326 -3.77 14.15 -1.55
N ALA A 327 -4.97 14.67 -1.78
CA ALA A 327 -5.58 15.61 -0.85
C ALA A 327 -5.92 15.02 0.53
N ARG A 328 -6.17 13.70 0.62
CA ARG A 328 -6.36 13.01 1.90
C ARG A 328 -5.05 12.81 2.66
N LYS A 329 -3.95 12.67 1.94
CA LYS A 329 -2.65 12.26 2.50
C LYS A 329 -1.66 13.42 2.62
N GLY A 330 -2.00 14.57 2.04
CA GLY A 330 -1.15 15.75 1.98
C GLY A 330 -0.31 15.79 0.70
N ASN A 331 -0.06 17.01 0.24
CA ASN A 331 0.57 17.29 -1.04
C ASN A 331 2.10 17.28 -1.04
N GLN A 332 2.75 16.90 0.09
CA GLN A 332 4.20 16.77 0.11
C GLN A 332 4.64 15.64 -0.82
N PRO A 333 5.52 15.90 -1.81
CA PRO A 333 5.87 14.91 -2.84
C PRO A 333 6.36 13.59 -2.28
N TRP A 334 7.18 13.59 -1.23
CA TRP A 334 7.72 12.40 -0.61
C TRP A 334 6.65 11.39 -0.19
N LYS A 335 5.45 11.86 0.21
CA LYS A 335 4.35 10.99 0.63
C LYS A 335 3.86 10.09 -0.51
N GLN A 336 3.71 10.65 -1.70
CA GLN A 336 3.31 9.88 -2.87
C GLN A 336 4.45 8.94 -3.32
N PHE A 337 5.68 9.44 -3.39
CA PHE A 337 6.84 8.60 -3.72
C PHE A 337 6.96 7.41 -2.77
N HIS A 338 6.86 7.66 -1.47
CA HIS A 338 6.88 6.65 -0.42
C HIS A 338 5.83 5.56 -0.64
N ALA A 339 4.57 5.94 -0.88
CA ALA A 339 3.47 4.99 -1.07
C ALA A 339 3.66 4.15 -2.34
N VAL A 340 4.03 4.78 -3.44
CA VAL A 340 4.23 4.08 -4.72
C VAL A 340 5.44 3.17 -4.67
N ASP A 341 6.56 3.61 -4.06
CA ASP A 341 7.76 2.79 -3.89
C ASP A 341 7.50 1.57 -2.98
N LEU A 342 6.64 1.72 -1.94
CA LEU A 342 6.21 0.61 -1.08
C LEU A 342 5.48 -0.46 -1.88
N VAL A 343 4.47 -0.04 -2.66
CA VAL A 343 3.67 -0.97 -3.48
C VAL A 343 4.52 -1.59 -4.59
N ARG A 344 5.44 -0.83 -5.20
CA ARG A 344 6.40 -1.39 -6.15
C ARG A 344 7.23 -2.52 -5.53
N ALA A 345 7.74 -2.30 -4.31
CA ALA A 345 8.49 -3.32 -3.58
C ALA A 345 7.64 -4.56 -3.30
N ALA A 346 6.39 -4.36 -2.85
CA ALA A 346 5.44 -5.42 -2.58
C ALA A 346 5.06 -6.23 -3.83
N ALA A 347 4.90 -5.57 -4.98
CA ALA A 347 4.57 -6.19 -6.26
C ALA A 347 5.70 -7.09 -6.82
N ARG A 348 6.94 -6.98 -6.32
CA ARG A 348 8.04 -7.88 -6.65
C ARG A 348 8.29 -8.03 -8.17
N GLY A 349 8.24 -6.92 -8.90
CA GLY A 349 8.45 -6.88 -10.34
C GLY A 349 7.24 -7.26 -11.19
N LYS A 350 6.13 -7.69 -10.61
CA LYS A 350 4.84 -7.82 -11.31
C LYS A 350 4.34 -6.44 -11.76
N PRO A 351 3.45 -6.35 -12.75
CA PRO A 351 2.71 -5.13 -13.03
C PRO A 351 1.96 -4.64 -11.78
N PHE A 352 2.02 -3.33 -11.53
CA PHE A 352 1.24 -2.72 -10.47
C PHE A 352 0.64 -1.40 -10.93
N TRP A 353 -0.56 -1.09 -10.44
CA TRP A 353 -1.36 0.03 -10.89
C TRP A 353 -1.64 1.03 -9.77
N HIS A 354 -1.73 2.30 -10.09
CA HIS A 354 -2.40 3.28 -9.26
C HIS A 354 -3.90 3.18 -9.55
N THR A 355 -4.58 2.27 -8.85
CA THR A 355 -5.94 1.83 -9.17
C THR A 355 -7.00 2.85 -8.78
N GLU A 356 -6.72 3.67 -7.77
CA GLU A 356 -7.58 4.76 -7.35
C GLU A 356 -6.79 6.05 -7.18
N PHE A 357 -6.71 6.79 -8.29
CA PHE A 357 -5.97 8.05 -8.42
C PHE A 357 -6.93 9.24 -8.37
N GLN A 358 -6.58 10.30 -7.62
CA GLN A 358 -7.38 11.52 -7.54
C GLN A 358 -7.33 12.33 -8.84
N GLY A 359 -8.50 12.61 -9.43
CA GLY A 359 -8.65 13.46 -10.61
C GLY A 359 -9.34 14.80 -10.36
N GLY A 360 -9.95 14.99 -9.20
CA GLY A 360 -10.77 16.16 -8.90
C GLY A 360 -10.84 16.50 -7.41
N PRO A 361 -11.77 17.37 -6.99
CA PRO A 361 -11.86 17.87 -5.62
C PRO A 361 -12.25 16.80 -4.61
N LEU A 362 -12.01 17.10 -3.32
CA LEU A 362 -12.52 16.37 -2.16
C LEU A 362 -13.66 17.16 -1.50
N TRP A 363 -14.72 17.43 -2.20
CA TRP A 363 -15.82 18.18 -1.61
C TRP A 363 -16.54 17.39 -0.53
N MET A 364 -17.09 18.11 0.44
CA MET A 364 -17.87 17.57 1.55
C MET A 364 -17.14 16.51 2.39
N GLN A 365 -15.80 16.48 2.35
CA GLN A 365 -14.99 15.55 3.13
C GLN A 365 -14.63 16.13 4.48
N SER A 366 -15.05 15.50 5.55
CA SER A 366 -14.64 15.86 6.91
C SER A 366 -13.13 15.73 7.14
N GLU A 367 -12.47 14.84 6.38
CA GLU A 367 -11.02 14.63 6.50
C GLU A 367 -10.18 15.83 6.08
N VAL A 368 -10.73 16.79 5.34
CA VAL A 368 -10.02 18.03 4.98
C VAL A 368 -10.23 19.16 6.01
N THR A 369 -11.19 18.98 6.92
CA THR A 369 -11.42 19.94 8.01
C THR A 369 -10.20 20.00 8.93
N GLY A 370 -9.70 21.21 9.17
CA GLY A 370 -8.51 21.42 10.01
C GLY A 370 -7.17 21.11 9.34
N ARG A 371 -7.15 20.73 8.06
CA ARG A 371 -5.93 20.57 7.28
C ARG A 371 -5.45 21.91 6.71
N PRO A 372 -4.16 22.01 6.32
CA PRO A 372 -3.69 23.14 5.56
C PRO A 372 -4.52 23.36 4.30
N LEU A 373 -4.78 24.62 3.95
CA LEU A 373 -5.57 24.99 2.77
C LEU A 373 -5.06 24.33 1.49
N GLU A 374 -3.77 24.14 1.38
CA GLU A 374 -3.12 23.50 0.23
C GLU A 374 -3.55 22.05 0.04
N ASP A 375 -3.80 21.31 1.12
CA ASP A 375 -4.23 19.91 1.05
C ASP A 375 -5.71 19.78 0.67
N GLY A 376 -6.55 20.71 1.13
CA GLY A 376 -8.00 20.69 0.88
C GLY A 376 -8.45 21.38 -0.41
N ARG A 377 -7.55 22.07 -1.09
CA ARG A 377 -7.89 22.83 -2.30
C ARG A 377 -8.34 21.94 -3.47
N LYS A 378 -9.13 22.51 -4.36
CA LYS A 378 -9.46 21.90 -5.64
C LYS A 378 -8.19 21.76 -6.48
N PRO A 379 -7.83 20.54 -6.95
CA PRO A 379 -6.70 20.37 -7.85
C PRO A 379 -6.99 20.99 -9.22
N ASP A 380 -5.94 21.50 -9.86
CA ASP A 380 -5.95 21.92 -11.26
C ASP A 380 -5.29 20.87 -12.18
N GLU A 381 -5.18 21.19 -13.46
CA GLU A 381 -4.59 20.28 -14.46
C GLU A 381 -3.09 20.03 -14.26
N LYS A 382 -2.37 20.96 -13.64
CA LYS A 382 -0.94 20.81 -13.34
C LYS A 382 -0.72 19.88 -12.17
N ASP A 383 -1.64 19.86 -11.21
CA ASP A 383 -1.61 18.87 -10.11
C ASP A 383 -1.82 17.47 -10.65
N VAL A 384 -2.86 17.27 -11.46
CA VAL A 384 -3.13 15.97 -12.08
C VAL A 384 -1.92 15.48 -12.88
N ARG A 385 -1.26 16.40 -13.60
CA ARG A 385 -0.06 16.09 -14.38
C ARG A 385 1.09 15.61 -13.49
N ILE A 386 1.51 16.43 -12.52
CA ILE A 386 2.67 16.08 -11.71
C ILE A 386 2.45 14.83 -10.86
N TRP A 387 1.26 14.65 -10.30
CA TRP A 387 0.95 13.45 -9.52
C TRP A 387 1.01 12.17 -10.35
N GLN A 388 0.53 12.19 -11.61
CA GLN A 388 0.66 11.04 -12.50
C GLN A 388 2.11 10.78 -12.89
N LEU A 389 2.87 11.83 -13.23
CA LEU A 389 4.29 11.70 -13.55
C LEU A 389 5.11 11.14 -12.39
N ILE A 390 4.77 11.49 -11.14
CA ILE A 390 5.38 10.87 -9.94
C ILE A 390 5.09 9.37 -9.90
N SER A 391 3.83 8.97 -10.05
CA SER A 391 3.48 7.53 -10.05
C SER A 391 4.20 6.77 -11.16
N MET A 392 4.23 7.33 -12.36
CA MET A 392 4.90 6.75 -13.53
C MET A 392 6.42 6.65 -13.32
N ALA A 393 7.06 7.68 -12.76
CA ALA A 393 8.50 7.67 -12.44
C ALA A 393 8.86 6.66 -11.34
N CYS A 394 7.92 6.28 -10.48
CA CYS A 394 8.09 5.20 -9.53
C CYS A 394 7.82 3.81 -10.14
N GLY A 395 7.45 3.72 -11.42
CA GLY A 395 7.30 2.47 -12.15
C GLY A 395 5.89 1.90 -12.21
N VAL A 396 4.86 2.69 -11.91
CA VAL A 396 3.46 2.32 -12.13
C VAL A 396 3.23 1.95 -13.59
N SER A 397 2.55 0.83 -13.83
CA SER A 397 2.25 0.30 -15.16
C SER A 397 0.79 0.48 -15.58
N GLY A 398 0.02 1.27 -14.85
CA GLY A 398 -1.36 1.63 -15.18
C GLY A 398 -1.93 2.63 -14.18
N ILE A 399 -2.85 3.50 -14.61
CA ILE A 399 -3.49 4.52 -13.77
C ILE A 399 -5.00 4.50 -14.04
N LEU A 400 -5.79 4.39 -12.97
CA LEU A 400 -7.23 4.52 -13.00
C LEU A 400 -7.65 5.64 -12.04
N PHE A 401 -8.42 6.60 -12.53
CA PHE A 401 -8.99 7.62 -11.66
C PHE A 401 -10.07 7.03 -10.76
N VAL A 402 -10.09 7.41 -9.50
CA VAL A 402 -11.22 7.24 -8.64
C VAL A 402 -12.00 8.54 -8.61
N ARG A 403 -12.85 8.79 -9.51
CA ARG A 403 -13.57 8.02 -10.52
C ARG A 403 -13.61 8.79 -11.84
N TRP A 404 -14.44 8.37 -12.79
CA TRP A 404 -14.70 9.09 -14.04
C TRP A 404 -15.18 10.53 -13.79
N ARG A 405 -16.29 10.66 -13.09
CA ARG A 405 -16.84 11.95 -12.65
C ARG A 405 -17.30 11.88 -11.19
N PRO A 406 -17.52 13.03 -10.52
CA PRO A 406 -17.97 13.05 -9.12
C PRO A 406 -19.25 12.26 -8.90
N LEU A 407 -19.41 11.71 -7.69
CA LEU A 407 -20.68 11.12 -7.25
C LEU A 407 -21.74 12.21 -7.10
N LEU A 408 -22.99 11.84 -7.45
CA LEU A 408 -24.15 12.70 -7.32
C LEU A 408 -24.88 12.55 -5.98
N ASP A 409 -24.49 11.53 -5.20
CA ASP A 409 -25.10 11.21 -3.91
C ASP A 409 -24.05 10.62 -2.93
N GLY A 410 -24.51 10.40 -1.69
CA GLY A 410 -23.71 9.82 -0.60
C GLY A 410 -22.70 10.78 0.03
N PRO A 411 -21.98 10.30 1.06
CA PRO A 411 -21.04 11.12 1.83
C PRO A 411 -19.85 11.67 1.02
N LEU A 412 -19.49 11.03 -0.10
CA LEU A 412 -18.45 11.48 -1.02
C LEU A 412 -19.00 12.27 -2.22
N PHE A 413 -20.19 12.87 -2.08
CA PHE A 413 -20.75 13.75 -3.08
C PHE A 413 -19.74 14.76 -3.61
N GLY A 414 -19.68 14.93 -4.92
CA GLY A 414 -18.82 15.90 -5.57
C GLY A 414 -17.32 15.54 -5.66
N ALA A 415 -16.91 14.35 -5.15
CA ALA A 415 -15.50 14.03 -5.00
C ALA A 415 -14.86 13.33 -6.24
N PHE A 416 -13.59 13.57 -6.40
CA PHE A 416 -12.49 12.87 -7.07
C PHE A 416 -12.41 12.93 -8.59
N GLY A 417 -13.49 13.01 -9.35
CA GLY A 417 -13.48 12.85 -10.81
C GLY A 417 -12.74 13.96 -11.56
N PRO A 418 -12.00 13.66 -12.66
CA PRO A 418 -11.41 14.68 -13.53
C PRO A 418 -12.47 15.41 -14.36
N PHE A 419 -13.58 14.76 -14.73
CA PHE A 419 -14.70 15.38 -15.42
C PHE A 419 -15.61 16.14 -14.45
N ALA A 420 -16.49 16.99 -14.97
CA ALA A 420 -17.49 17.69 -14.18
C ALA A 420 -18.64 16.75 -13.75
N MET A 421 -19.52 17.20 -12.86
CA MET A 421 -20.63 16.40 -12.35
C MET A 421 -21.60 15.94 -13.44
N ASP A 422 -21.78 16.75 -14.47
CA ASP A 422 -22.61 16.44 -15.65
C ASP A 422 -21.88 15.60 -16.72
N GLY A 423 -20.62 15.20 -16.47
CA GLY A 423 -19.78 14.46 -17.39
C GLY A 423 -19.06 15.34 -18.44
N SER A 424 -19.22 16.67 -18.41
CA SER A 424 -18.51 17.56 -19.32
C SER A 424 -17.00 17.61 -19.03
N ALA A 425 -16.21 17.90 -20.07
CA ALA A 425 -14.75 17.95 -19.96
C ALA A 425 -14.31 19.16 -19.13
N THR A 426 -13.27 18.98 -18.33
CA THR A 426 -12.59 20.02 -17.55
C THR A 426 -11.13 20.12 -17.98
N PRO A 427 -10.39 21.19 -17.64
CA PRO A 427 -8.94 21.25 -17.89
C PRO A 427 -8.18 20.05 -17.33
N ARG A 428 -8.64 19.45 -16.21
CA ARG A 428 -8.07 18.23 -15.63
C ARG A 428 -8.27 17.01 -16.53
N ALA A 429 -9.48 16.87 -17.10
CA ALA A 429 -9.79 15.80 -18.05
C ALA A 429 -8.97 15.95 -19.34
N GLU A 430 -8.80 17.18 -19.83
CA GLU A 430 -7.94 17.48 -20.99
C GLU A 430 -6.48 17.08 -20.74
N MET A 431 -5.95 17.36 -19.55
CA MET A 431 -4.61 16.93 -19.16
C MET A 431 -4.51 15.40 -19.06
N ALA A 432 -5.54 14.75 -18.50
CA ALA A 432 -5.62 13.29 -18.46
C ALA A 432 -5.56 12.69 -19.88
N GLY A 433 -6.31 13.27 -20.83
CA GLY A 433 -6.28 12.86 -22.24
C GLY A 433 -4.90 13.04 -22.90
N LYS A 434 -4.19 14.13 -22.61
CA LYS A 434 -2.80 14.33 -23.08
C LYS A 434 -1.86 13.25 -22.57
N LEU A 435 -1.97 12.89 -21.30
CA LEU A 435 -1.15 11.83 -20.69
C LEU A 435 -1.52 10.46 -21.26
N ALA A 436 -2.81 10.15 -21.42
CA ALA A 436 -3.28 8.93 -22.08
C ALA A 436 -2.69 8.79 -23.49
N GLY A 437 -2.77 9.85 -24.30
CA GLY A 437 -2.16 9.88 -25.64
C GLY A 437 -0.65 9.67 -25.63
N TRP A 438 0.04 10.27 -24.66
CA TRP A 438 1.49 10.08 -24.50
C TRP A 438 1.85 8.65 -24.08
N THR A 439 1.10 8.04 -23.17
CA THR A 439 1.35 6.64 -22.77
C THR A 439 1.20 5.68 -23.94
N LYS A 440 0.15 5.86 -24.76
CA LYS A 440 -0.10 5.08 -25.98
C LYS A 440 1.01 5.26 -27.02
N ALA A 441 1.50 6.50 -27.21
CA ALA A 441 2.53 6.83 -28.21
C ALA A 441 3.95 6.39 -27.81
N ARG A 442 4.19 5.92 -26.60
CA ARG A 442 5.53 5.62 -26.07
C ARG A 442 5.64 4.27 -25.40
N PRO A 443 5.24 3.16 -26.06
CA PRO A 443 5.20 1.84 -25.44
C PRO A 443 6.56 1.36 -24.90
N GLN A 444 7.65 1.82 -25.50
CA GLN A 444 9.01 1.46 -25.06
C GLN A 444 9.37 2.01 -23.67
N VAL A 445 8.79 3.14 -23.25
CA VAL A 445 9.02 3.73 -21.93
C VAL A 445 8.49 2.79 -20.83
N TRP A 446 7.36 2.14 -21.07
CA TRP A 446 6.68 1.26 -20.11
C TRP A 446 7.32 -0.13 -20.01
N LYS A 447 8.21 -0.48 -20.94
CA LYS A 447 9.07 -1.68 -20.88
C LYS A 447 10.33 -1.46 -20.04
N SER A 448 10.56 -0.25 -19.55
CA SER A 448 11.64 0.08 -18.62
C SER A 448 11.13 0.01 -17.18
N LYS A 449 12.07 -0.18 -16.24
CA LYS A 449 11.78 -0.22 -14.81
C LYS A 449 12.72 0.74 -14.06
N PRO A 450 12.28 1.34 -12.95
CA PRO A 450 13.17 2.09 -12.08
C PRO A 450 14.39 1.26 -11.69
N VAL A 451 15.56 1.87 -11.70
CA VAL A 451 16.74 1.25 -11.11
C VAL A 451 16.56 1.17 -9.59
N ARG A 452 17.21 0.19 -8.95
CA ARG A 452 17.16 0.05 -7.49
C ARG A 452 17.71 1.30 -6.82
N GLY A 453 17.16 1.62 -5.65
CA GLY A 453 17.61 2.73 -4.83
C GLY A 453 19.00 2.52 -4.24
N ASP A 454 19.56 3.59 -3.70
CA ASP A 454 20.90 3.60 -3.08
C ASP A 454 20.92 2.89 -1.72
N VAL A 455 19.78 2.83 -1.05
CA VAL A 455 19.54 2.20 0.26
C VAL A 455 18.14 1.60 0.28
N ALA A 456 17.95 0.50 1.00
CA ALA A 456 16.62 -0.03 1.25
C ALA A 456 16.24 0.10 2.73
N ILE A 457 15.00 0.52 2.99
CA ILE A 457 14.40 0.56 4.32
C ILE A 457 13.66 -0.76 4.54
N VAL A 458 13.98 -1.42 5.63
CA VAL A 458 13.45 -2.77 5.90
C VAL A 458 12.03 -2.67 6.46
N PHE A 459 11.10 -3.36 5.84
CA PHE A 459 9.76 -3.58 6.37
C PHE A 459 9.76 -4.81 7.28
N VAL A 460 9.40 -4.60 8.55
CA VAL A 460 9.36 -5.62 9.61
C VAL A 460 7.97 -5.67 10.21
N PRO A 461 7.07 -6.54 9.71
CA PRO A 461 5.67 -6.61 10.16
C PRO A 461 5.51 -6.88 11.67
N GLU A 462 6.37 -7.72 12.24
CA GLU A 462 6.29 -8.04 13.66
C GLU A 462 6.55 -6.83 14.58
N SER A 463 7.47 -5.94 14.23
CA SER A 463 7.70 -4.71 15.00
C SER A 463 6.51 -3.75 14.92
N GLU A 464 5.85 -3.69 13.78
CA GLU A 464 4.63 -2.88 13.62
C GLU A 464 3.48 -3.45 14.44
N ARG A 465 3.24 -4.77 14.39
CA ARG A 465 2.24 -5.45 15.22
C ARG A 465 2.52 -5.26 16.72
N PHE A 466 3.78 -5.35 17.12
CA PHE A 466 4.16 -5.13 18.51
C PHE A 466 3.91 -3.70 18.96
N ASN A 467 4.29 -2.71 18.15
CA ASN A 467 4.00 -1.31 18.45
C ASN A 467 2.49 -1.06 18.62
N PHE A 468 1.67 -1.69 17.77
CA PHE A 468 0.22 -1.62 17.89
C PHE A 468 -0.29 -2.30 19.18
N ALA A 469 0.17 -3.50 19.49
CA ALA A 469 -0.21 -4.21 20.71
C ALA A 469 0.18 -3.44 21.98
N GLN A 470 1.31 -2.71 21.92
CA GLN A 470 1.83 -1.93 23.05
C GLN A 470 1.13 -0.57 23.20
N GLN A 471 0.88 0.13 22.12
CA GLN A 471 0.47 1.54 22.13
C GLN A 471 -0.98 1.76 21.62
N GLY A 472 -1.63 0.73 21.09
CA GLY A 472 -2.92 0.87 20.39
C GLY A 472 -2.83 1.60 19.05
N ASN A 473 -1.64 1.90 18.58
CA ASN A 473 -1.36 2.54 17.30
C ASN A 473 0.04 2.15 16.79
N THR A 474 0.36 2.51 15.56
CA THR A 474 1.64 2.21 14.91
C THR A 474 2.58 3.42 14.83
N ALA A 475 2.34 4.47 15.61
CA ALA A 475 3.00 5.76 15.43
C ALA A 475 4.52 5.66 15.52
N PHE A 476 5.08 4.97 16.52
CA PHE A 476 6.53 4.88 16.67
C PHE A 476 7.19 4.15 15.49
N TYR A 477 6.62 3.03 15.07
CA TYR A 477 7.10 2.30 13.91
C TYR A 477 6.98 3.11 12.62
N SER A 478 5.80 3.64 12.35
CA SER A 478 5.52 4.38 11.11
C SER A 478 6.28 5.70 11.01
N GLU A 479 6.46 6.43 12.12
CA GLU A 479 7.27 7.64 12.16
C GLU A 479 8.75 7.33 11.92
N SER A 480 9.26 6.25 12.51
CA SER A 480 10.64 5.83 12.32
C SER A 480 10.92 5.44 10.85
N ALA A 481 10.08 4.57 10.29
CA ALA A 481 10.24 4.09 8.93
C ALA A 481 10.06 5.22 7.88
N ARG A 482 9.02 6.05 8.04
CA ARG A 482 8.77 7.20 7.15
C ARG A 482 9.78 8.31 7.31
N GLY A 483 10.22 8.54 8.54
CA GLY A 483 11.24 9.54 8.80
C GLY A 483 12.57 9.18 8.17
N ALA A 484 12.97 7.90 8.21
CA ALA A 484 14.12 7.41 7.47
C ALA A 484 13.95 7.58 5.96
N TYR A 485 12.77 7.23 5.41
CA TYR A 485 12.46 7.44 4.00
C TYR A 485 12.58 8.92 3.63
N THR A 486 11.96 9.81 4.40
CA THR A 486 11.96 11.26 4.15
C THR A 486 13.37 11.86 4.26
N ALA A 487 14.15 11.41 5.25
CA ALA A 487 15.52 11.90 5.44
C ALA A 487 16.44 11.55 4.25
N PHE A 488 16.36 10.34 3.72
CA PHE A 488 17.06 9.98 2.49
C PHE A 488 16.54 10.76 1.29
N PHE A 489 15.22 10.85 1.14
CA PHE A 489 14.54 11.58 0.06
C PHE A 489 14.97 13.05 0.01
N ASP A 490 14.99 13.74 1.15
CA ASP A 490 15.43 15.15 1.27
C ASP A 490 16.92 15.35 1.00
N CYS A 491 17.69 14.28 1.02
CA CYS A 491 19.09 14.26 0.61
C CYS A 491 19.29 13.94 -0.88
N ASN A 492 18.19 13.76 -1.65
CA ASN A 492 18.20 13.21 -3.00
C ASN A 492 18.78 11.79 -3.12
N ILE A 493 18.89 11.08 -2.02
CA ILE A 493 19.26 9.67 -2.00
C ILE A 493 17.98 8.89 -2.26
N GLN A 494 17.99 8.03 -3.28
CA GLN A 494 16.81 7.22 -3.58
C GLN A 494 16.66 6.09 -2.57
N PRO A 495 15.67 6.14 -1.65
CA PRO A 495 15.34 4.99 -0.82
C PRO A 495 14.41 4.04 -1.57
N ASP A 496 14.57 2.75 -1.31
CA ASP A 496 13.59 1.72 -1.66
C ASP A 496 13.03 1.08 -0.38
N TRP A 497 11.99 0.28 -0.53
CA TRP A 497 11.51 -0.61 0.52
C TRP A 497 11.97 -2.03 0.26
N VAL A 498 12.25 -2.79 1.30
CA VAL A 498 12.57 -4.22 1.19
C VAL A 498 11.89 -4.99 2.32
N HIS A 499 11.23 -6.09 1.99
CA HIS A 499 10.76 -7.03 3.01
C HIS A 499 11.94 -7.78 3.59
N ILE A 500 11.86 -8.13 4.88
CA ILE A 500 12.91 -8.87 5.59
C ILE A 500 13.36 -10.16 4.89
N ASP A 501 12.51 -10.76 4.07
CA ASP A 501 12.83 -11.96 3.30
C ASP A 501 13.76 -11.71 2.10
N HIS A 502 14.02 -10.46 1.76
CA HIS A 502 14.67 -10.08 0.50
C HIS A 502 15.87 -9.15 0.67
N LEU A 503 16.47 -9.11 1.85
CA LEU A 503 17.59 -8.23 2.20
C LEU A 503 18.77 -8.32 1.22
N ALA A 504 19.09 -9.53 0.74
CA ALA A 504 20.20 -9.77 -0.17
C ALA A 504 20.10 -9.03 -1.53
N GLU A 505 18.94 -8.47 -1.84
CA GLU A 505 18.76 -7.66 -3.04
C GLU A 505 19.44 -6.28 -2.94
N TYR A 506 19.77 -5.84 -1.73
CA TYR A 506 20.38 -4.54 -1.46
C TYR A 506 21.67 -4.68 -0.67
N PRO A 507 22.74 -4.00 -1.08
CA PRO A 507 24.02 -4.05 -0.36
C PRO A 507 24.02 -3.20 0.92
N LEU A 508 23.09 -2.25 1.06
CA LEU A 508 22.91 -1.39 2.23
C LEU A 508 21.42 -1.38 2.61
N VAL A 509 21.13 -1.71 3.87
CA VAL A 509 19.79 -1.63 4.43
C VAL A 509 19.76 -0.80 5.71
N TYR A 510 18.65 -0.12 5.91
CA TYR A 510 18.31 0.62 7.12
C TYR A 510 17.14 -0.06 7.82
N LEU A 511 17.31 -0.43 9.08
CA LEU A 511 16.36 -1.14 9.90
C LEU A 511 15.70 -0.18 10.90
N PRO A 512 14.49 0.34 10.58
CA PRO A 512 13.78 1.26 11.46
C PRO A 512 13.02 0.50 12.55
N TYR A 513 12.96 1.05 13.75
CA TYR A 513 12.18 0.56 14.89
C TYR A 513 12.19 -0.97 15.06
N PRO A 514 13.34 -1.60 15.24
CA PRO A 514 13.46 -3.07 15.30
C PRO A 514 13.18 -3.63 16.70
N VAL A 515 12.25 -3.01 17.43
CA VAL A 515 12.03 -3.25 18.88
C VAL A 515 11.55 -4.65 19.16
N MET A 516 10.73 -5.24 18.30
CA MET A 516 10.39 -6.65 18.35
C MET A 516 10.83 -7.36 17.08
N LEU A 517 11.61 -8.40 17.21
CA LEU A 517 11.99 -9.28 16.11
C LEU A 517 11.75 -10.73 16.48
N SER A 518 11.30 -11.52 15.51
CA SER A 518 11.27 -12.97 15.66
C SER A 518 12.69 -13.54 15.57
N GLU A 519 12.88 -14.73 16.15
CA GLU A 519 14.14 -15.46 16.01
C GLU A 519 14.48 -15.73 14.54
N ALA A 520 13.45 -15.97 13.71
CA ALA A 520 13.62 -16.15 12.28
C ALA A 520 14.15 -14.88 11.60
N THR A 521 13.61 -13.71 11.97
CA THR A 521 14.06 -12.41 11.45
C THR A 521 15.49 -12.08 11.91
N ALA A 522 15.81 -12.32 13.19
CA ALA A 522 17.16 -12.11 13.70
C ALA A 522 18.18 -12.99 12.95
N ARG A 523 17.85 -14.26 12.65
CA ARG A 523 18.69 -15.14 11.83
C ARG A 523 18.92 -14.60 10.42
N LYS A 524 17.86 -14.03 9.77
CA LYS A 524 17.99 -13.43 8.43
C LYS A 524 18.89 -12.20 8.43
N LEU A 525 18.75 -11.33 9.43
CA LEU A 525 19.64 -10.16 9.61
C LEU A 525 21.10 -10.60 9.83
N ARG A 526 21.32 -11.56 10.72
CA ARG A 526 22.65 -12.13 10.96
C ARG A 526 23.26 -12.68 9.67
N LYS A 527 22.53 -13.53 8.95
CA LYS A 527 22.98 -14.11 7.68
C LYS A 527 23.32 -13.02 6.65
N TYR A 528 22.47 -12.02 6.51
CA TYR A 528 22.66 -10.92 5.59
C TYR A 528 24.01 -10.20 5.85
N VAL A 529 24.30 -9.88 7.10
CA VAL A 529 25.58 -9.23 7.47
C VAL A 529 26.76 -10.18 7.28
N GLU A 530 26.61 -11.44 7.71
CA GLU A 530 27.68 -12.46 7.57
C GLU A 530 28.11 -12.66 6.12
N GLU A 531 27.18 -12.57 5.17
CA GLU A 531 27.41 -12.70 3.72
C GLU A 531 27.94 -11.42 3.05
N GLY A 532 28.03 -10.30 3.77
CA GLY A 532 28.64 -9.06 3.27
C GLY A 532 27.70 -7.86 3.21
N GLY A 533 26.47 -8.00 3.70
CA GLY A 533 25.51 -6.91 3.79
C GLY A 533 25.94 -5.81 4.77
N LEU A 534 25.53 -4.59 4.49
CA LEU A 534 25.74 -3.42 5.33
C LEU A 534 24.41 -3.07 6.02
N LEU A 535 24.39 -3.17 7.34
CA LEU A 535 23.18 -2.97 8.15
C LEU A 535 23.34 -1.76 9.07
N ILE A 536 22.45 -0.78 8.90
CA ILE A 536 22.25 0.31 9.86
C ILE A 536 20.97 -0.01 10.64
N SER A 537 21.05 -0.05 11.96
CA SER A 537 19.90 -0.30 12.84
C SER A 537 19.67 0.87 13.78
N GLU A 538 18.42 1.23 13.95
CA GLU A 538 17.99 2.05 15.07
C GLU A 538 18.05 1.25 16.37
N GLY A 539 17.75 1.91 17.48
CA GLY A 539 17.88 1.37 18.83
C GLY A 539 16.99 0.16 19.14
N CYS A 540 17.30 -0.49 20.21
CA CYS A 540 16.54 -1.61 20.82
C CYS A 540 16.29 -2.81 19.86
N PRO A 541 17.26 -3.26 19.01
CA PRO A 541 17.00 -4.35 18.08
C PRO A 541 16.74 -5.65 18.83
N ALA A 542 15.57 -6.25 18.53
CA ALA A 542 15.04 -7.44 19.19
C ALA A 542 14.92 -7.32 20.70
N TYR A 543 14.65 -6.12 21.24
CA TYR A 543 14.43 -5.95 22.68
C TYR A 543 13.39 -6.95 23.19
N PHE A 544 12.34 -7.14 22.38
CA PHE A 544 11.33 -8.19 22.55
C PHE A 544 11.50 -9.27 21.47
N GLY A 545 11.35 -10.52 21.87
CA GLY A 545 11.35 -11.68 20.97
C GLY A 545 9.94 -12.06 20.48
N ASP A 546 9.82 -13.22 19.87
CA ASP A 546 8.63 -13.74 19.16
C ASP A 546 7.27 -13.56 19.86
N ARG A 547 7.24 -13.51 21.17
CA ARG A 547 6.00 -13.42 21.97
C ARG A 547 5.88 -12.12 22.73
N GLY A 548 6.66 -11.12 22.37
CA GLY A 548 6.69 -9.86 23.09
C GLY A 548 7.34 -9.95 24.48
N HIS A 549 8.16 -10.99 24.73
CA HIS A 549 8.94 -11.12 25.95
C HIS A 549 10.33 -10.52 25.74
N ALA A 550 10.76 -9.68 26.66
CA ALA A 550 12.10 -9.11 26.64
C ALA A 550 13.16 -10.18 26.91
N GLY A 551 14.30 -10.07 26.24
CA GLY A 551 15.45 -10.92 26.52
C GLY A 551 16.27 -10.40 27.71
N GLU A 552 17.00 -11.28 28.37
CA GLU A 552 17.88 -10.92 29.48
C GLU A 552 19.11 -10.14 29.03
N GLN A 553 19.54 -10.33 27.78
CA GLN A 553 20.68 -9.64 27.18
C GLN A 553 20.24 -8.87 25.96
N GLN A 554 20.69 -7.62 25.87
CA GLN A 554 20.36 -6.72 24.78
C GLN A 554 21.62 -6.24 24.03
N PRO A 555 21.60 -6.17 22.68
CA PRO A 555 20.57 -6.71 21.76
C PRO A 555 20.36 -8.21 21.91
N ASN A 556 19.10 -8.63 21.86
CA ASN A 556 18.67 -10.00 22.08
C ASN A 556 18.89 -10.89 20.82
N LEU A 557 18.55 -12.18 20.91
CA LEU A 557 18.54 -13.17 19.82
C LEU A 557 19.92 -13.32 19.11
N GLY A 558 21.00 -13.10 19.85
CA GLY A 558 22.37 -13.18 19.32
C GLY A 558 22.77 -12.00 18.45
N LEU A 559 21.98 -10.94 18.40
CA LEU A 559 22.30 -9.72 17.67
C LEU A 559 23.38 -8.88 18.38
N ASP A 560 23.61 -9.09 19.70
CA ASP A 560 24.76 -8.51 20.43
C ASP A 560 26.08 -8.84 19.75
N ALA A 561 26.25 -10.07 19.26
CA ALA A 561 27.44 -10.47 18.51
C ALA A 561 27.50 -9.82 17.12
N VAL A 562 26.36 -9.64 16.45
CA VAL A 562 26.27 -9.01 15.12
C VAL A 562 26.62 -7.53 15.22
N PHE A 563 26.07 -6.82 16.21
CA PHE A 563 26.37 -5.41 16.45
C PHE A 563 27.65 -5.15 17.25
N GLY A 564 28.20 -6.18 17.87
CA GLY A 564 29.43 -6.08 18.68
C GLY A 564 29.28 -5.21 19.93
N ALA A 565 28.08 -5.14 20.48
CA ALA A 565 27.71 -4.25 21.58
C ALA A 565 26.70 -4.91 22.52
N ARG A 566 26.72 -4.49 23.79
CA ARG A 566 25.72 -4.83 24.79
C ARG A 566 25.12 -3.56 25.39
N GLU A 567 23.85 -3.63 25.76
CA GLU A 567 23.19 -2.57 26.53
C GLU A 567 23.79 -2.47 27.92
N VAL A 568 23.98 -1.25 28.38
CA VAL A 568 24.34 -0.91 29.75
C VAL A 568 23.14 -0.31 30.47
N ASP A 569 22.38 0.52 29.76
CA ASP A 569 21.22 1.23 30.29
C ASP A 569 20.25 1.60 29.19
N VAL A 570 18.97 1.73 29.53
CA VAL A 570 17.93 2.18 28.62
C VAL A 570 16.92 3.08 29.34
N GLU A 571 16.55 4.18 28.68
CA GLU A 571 15.57 5.12 29.18
C GLU A 571 14.45 5.30 28.13
N PHE A 572 13.20 5.21 28.60
CA PHE A 572 12.00 5.49 27.83
C PHE A 572 11.22 6.60 28.49
N THR A 573 11.33 7.81 27.98
CA THR A 573 10.64 9.01 28.47
C THR A 573 10.21 9.88 27.29
N PRO A 574 9.10 9.56 26.63
CA PRO A 574 8.72 10.18 25.35
C PRO A 574 8.69 11.69 25.39
N ASP A 575 8.15 12.28 26.44
CA ASP A 575 8.01 13.73 26.57
C ASP A 575 9.35 14.46 26.85
N LEU A 576 10.29 13.78 27.49
CA LEU A 576 11.64 14.31 27.74
C LEU A 576 12.57 14.07 26.56
N LEU A 577 12.37 13.02 25.82
CA LEU A 577 13.21 12.60 24.70
C LEU A 577 13.08 13.46 23.45
N ASP A 578 12.13 14.36 23.37
CA ASP A 578 12.07 15.39 22.33
C ASP A 578 13.29 16.34 22.37
N LYS A 579 14.01 16.37 23.49
CA LYS A 579 15.28 17.11 23.67
C LYS A 579 16.52 16.22 23.58
N LEU A 580 16.35 14.90 23.42
CA LEU A 580 17.48 13.98 23.32
C LEU A 580 18.33 14.32 22.10
N THR A 581 19.64 14.51 22.32
CA THR A 581 20.62 14.68 21.26
C THR A 581 21.78 13.72 21.47
N PHE A 582 22.40 13.31 20.41
CA PHE A 582 23.65 12.54 20.43
C PHE A 582 24.60 13.04 19.34
N SER A 583 25.88 12.84 19.53
CA SER A 583 26.88 13.09 18.52
C SER A 583 27.27 11.77 17.86
N ILE A 584 27.39 11.76 16.55
CA ILE A 584 27.88 10.63 15.76
C ILE A 584 28.74 11.17 14.63
N TRP A 585 29.97 10.69 14.54
CA TRP A 585 31.00 11.27 13.67
C TRP A 585 31.09 12.80 13.90
N ASN A 586 30.83 13.59 12.87
CA ASN A 586 30.84 15.06 12.96
C ASN A 586 29.46 15.71 13.02
N ASN A 587 28.42 14.92 13.37
CA ASN A 587 27.04 15.40 13.40
C ASN A 587 26.48 15.38 14.82
N THR A 588 25.76 16.43 15.21
CA THR A 588 24.87 16.42 16.37
C THR A 588 23.45 16.23 15.87
N VAL A 589 22.76 15.21 16.35
CA VAL A 589 21.46 14.74 15.84
C VAL A 589 20.49 14.55 16.99
N ARG A 590 19.22 14.81 16.75
CA ARG A 590 18.17 14.45 17.69
C ARG A 590 17.89 12.96 17.68
N GLY A 591 17.66 12.41 18.86
CA GLY A 591 17.08 11.10 19.09
C GLY A 591 15.62 11.21 19.48
N ARG A 592 14.93 10.06 19.62
CA ARG A 592 13.54 9.96 20.05
C ARG A 592 13.22 8.56 20.60
N ILE A 593 12.14 8.44 21.37
CA ILE A 593 11.51 7.22 21.91
C ILE A 593 12.35 6.55 23.00
N PHE A 594 13.56 6.06 22.69
CA PHE A 594 14.48 5.46 23.65
C PHE A 594 15.85 6.11 23.58
N LYS A 595 16.51 6.18 24.73
CA LYS A 595 17.95 6.41 24.88
C LYS A 595 18.55 5.10 25.38
N GLN A 596 19.25 4.38 24.51
CA GLN A 596 19.92 3.14 24.83
C GLN A 596 21.43 3.38 24.83
N VAL A 597 22.09 3.06 25.95
CA VAL A 597 23.54 3.22 26.14
C VAL A 597 24.21 1.88 25.97
N TYR A 598 25.28 1.83 25.20
CA TYR A 598 25.99 0.60 24.88
C TYR A 598 27.37 0.52 25.51
N GLN A 599 27.79 -0.71 25.80
CA GLN A 599 29.17 -1.12 25.98
C GLN A 599 29.63 -1.85 24.72
N PRO A 600 30.58 -1.32 23.96
CA PRO A 600 31.20 -2.05 22.87
C PRO A 600 31.93 -3.30 23.41
N VAL A 601 31.68 -4.46 22.77
CA VAL A 601 32.35 -5.73 23.12
C VAL A 601 33.39 -6.10 22.06
N ARG A 602 33.00 -6.08 20.79
CA ARG A 602 33.85 -6.27 19.61
C ARG A 602 33.77 -5.09 18.68
N GLY A 603 32.72 -4.30 18.79
CA GLY A 603 32.52 -3.09 18.02
C GLY A 603 33.37 -1.92 18.53
N LYS A 604 33.27 -0.80 17.84
CA LYS A 604 33.95 0.46 18.17
C LYS A 604 32.90 1.54 18.41
N PRO A 605 33.10 2.41 19.42
CA PRO A 605 32.23 3.57 19.58
C PRO A 605 32.23 4.44 18.32
N ALA A 606 31.05 4.81 17.83
CA ALA A 606 30.86 5.70 16.69
C ALA A 606 30.16 7.01 17.07
N GLY A 607 29.48 7.04 18.23
CA GLY A 607 28.77 8.20 18.74
C GLY A 607 28.60 8.18 20.26
N ALA A 608 28.26 9.35 20.84
CA ALA A 608 28.09 9.52 22.28
C ALA A 608 26.92 10.46 22.61
N TYR A 609 26.28 10.24 23.74
CA TYR A 609 25.36 11.17 24.38
C TYR A 609 26.13 12.26 25.14
N ALA A 610 25.43 13.31 25.56
CA ALA A 610 26.03 14.43 26.27
C ALA A 610 26.66 14.04 27.63
N ASP A 611 26.16 12.98 28.26
CA ASP A 611 26.67 12.42 29.53
C ASP A 611 27.89 11.48 29.32
N GLY A 612 28.35 11.31 28.08
CA GLY A 612 29.48 10.45 27.72
C GLY A 612 29.11 8.99 27.43
N GLY A 613 27.84 8.59 27.63
CA GLY A 613 27.34 7.26 27.27
C GLY A 613 27.47 6.99 25.76
N VAL A 614 27.87 5.76 25.40
CA VAL A 614 28.03 5.39 23.98
C VAL A 614 26.66 5.29 23.30
N ALA A 615 26.43 6.15 22.33
CA ALA A 615 25.17 6.28 21.59
C ALA A 615 25.16 5.50 20.27
N ALA A 616 26.31 5.11 19.75
CA ALA A 616 26.40 4.36 18.51
C ALA A 616 27.65 3.46 18.49
N VAL A 617 27.53 2.30 17.85
CA VAL A 617 28.61 1.30 17.74
C VAL A 617 28.70 0.81 16.31
N GLU A 618 29.91 0.83 15.74
CA GLU A 618 30.26 0.16 14.49
C GLU A 618 30.89 -1.20 14.76
N ASN A 619 30.52 -2.21 13.96
CA ASN A 619 31.11 -3.53 14.05
C ASN A 619 31.33 -4.15 12.67
N SER A 620 32.28 -5.09 12.61
CA SER A 620 32.45 -6.00 11.48
C SER A 620 32.02 -7.39 11.89
N PHE A 621 31.14 -8.01 11.11
CA PHE A 621 30.64 -9.35 11.37
C PHE A 621 30.60 -10.15 10.07
N GLY A 622 31.29 -11.31 10.06
CA GLY A 622 31.49 -12.05 8.82
C GLY A 622 32.19 -11.19 7.75
N LYS A 623 31.57 -11.07 6.58
CA LYS A 623 32.04 -10.22 5.48
C LYS A 623 31.42 -8.82 5.48
N GLY A 624 30.42 -8.59 6.32
CA GLY A 624 29.65 -7.35 6.39
C GLY A 624 30.05 -6.43 7.53
N ARG A 625 29.31 -5.33 7.65
CA ARG A 625 29.48 -4.34 8.71
C ARG A 625 28.13 -3.88 9.22
N THR A 626 28.10 -3.47 10.47
CA THR A 626 26.91 -2.91 11.11
C THR A 626 27.20 -1.54 11.71
N LEU A 627 26.15 -0.73 11.78
CA LEU A 627 26.10 0.48 12.59
C LEU A 627 24.82 0.38 13.43
N LEU A 628 24.97 0.33 14.74
CA LEU A 628 23.87 0.37 15.70
C LEU A 628 23.78 1.75 16.32
N VAL A 629 22.62 2.38 16.29
CA VAL A 629 22.35 3.68 16.90
C VAL A 629 21.38 3.49 18.07
N GLY A 630 21.73 3.96 19.27
CA GLY A 630 20.98 3.73 20.51
C GLY A 630 19.69 4.55 20.67
N THR A 631 19.19 5.10 19.59
CA THR A 631 17.93 5.85 19.54
C THR A 631 17.31 5.76 18.14
N PHE A 632 16.28 6.55 17.84
CA PHE A 632 15.50 6.48 16.60
C PHE A 632 15.61 7.79 15.79
N PRO A 633 16.70 7.98 15.03
CA PRO A 633 16.90 9.19 14.23
C PRO A 633 15.85 9.36 13.13
N GLY A 634 15.28 8.27 12.58
CA GLY A 634 14.17 8.34 11.64
C GLY A 634 12.94 8.97 12.27
N ALA A 635 12.50 8.48 13.44
CA ALA A 635 11.36 9.05 14.15
C ALA A 635 11.61 10.51 14.57
N ALA A 636 12.83 10.85 14.97
CA ALA A 636 13.20 12.22 15.29
C ALA A 636 13.11 13.14 14.05
N TYR A 637 13.60 12.68 12.90
CA TYR A 637 13.52 13.43 11.64
C TYR A 637 12.09 13.65 11.19
N PHE A 638 11.23 12.64 11.32
CA PHE A 638 9.82 12.76 10.95
C PHE A 638 9.12 13.92 11.68
N ARG A 639 9.44 14.10 12.95
CA ARG A 639 8.88 15.19 13.77
C ARG A 639 9.56 16.52 13.55
N ASN A 640 10.88 16.52 13.41
CA ASN A 640 11.71 17.73 13.30
C ASN A 640 12.79 17.53 12.22
N PRO A 641 12.51 17.82 10.95
CA PRO A 641 13.48 17.67 9.86
C PRO A 641 14.58 18.75 9.97
N GLU A 642 15.72 18.39 10.52
CA GLU A 642 16.86 19.29 10.75
C GLU A 642 18.04 18.98 9.82
N ALA A 643 18.88 20.01 9.60
CA ALA A 643 20.06 19.89 8.73
C ALA A 643 21.09 18.87 9.26
N GLY A 644 21.31 18.81 10.57
CA GLY A 644 22.22 17.83 11.21
C GLY A 644 21.81 16.39 10.93
N ALA A 645 20.52 16.09 11.07
CA ALA A 645 19.98 14.78 10.76
C ALA A 645 20.13 14.43 9.25
N ARG A 646 19.82 15.38 8.34
CA ARG A 646 20.06 15.17 6.90
C ARG A 646 21.51 14.85 6.59
N ASN A 647 22.46 15.52 7.24
CA ASN A 647 23.87 15.20 7.08
C ASN A 647 24.20 13.78 7.53
N LEU A 648 23.64 13.30 8.65
CA LEU A 648 23.81 11.94 9.11
C LEU A 648 23.37 10.92 8.04
N PHE A 649 22.20 11.13 7.41
CA PHE A 649 21.70 10.20 6.37
C PHE A 649 22.58 10.20 5.11
N ARG A 650 23.26 11.32 4.77
CA ARG A 650 24.30 11.34 3.74
C ARG A 650 25.56 10.58 4.18
N GLU A 651 25.97 10.72 5.43
CA GLU A 651 27.13 10.00 5.98
C GLU A 651 26.91 8.48 6.00
N PHE A 652 25.68 7.99 6.11
CA PHE A 652 25.37 6.56 6.00
C PHE A 652 25.83 5.97 4.66
N LEU A 653 25.63 6.68 3.55
CA LEU A 653 26.14 6.24 2.24
C LEU A 653 27.67 6.30 2.18
N ARG A 654 28.28 7.34 2.76
CA ARG A 654 29.74 7.45 2.84
C ARG A 654 30.34 6.34 3.69
N TRP A 655 29.76 6.06 4.86
CA TRP A 655 30.13 4.93 5.70
C TRP A 655 30.03 3.61 4.93
N ALA A 656 28.98 3.44 4.15
CA ALA A 656 28.76 2.27 3.30
C ALA A 656 29.72 2.21 2.10
N LYS A 657 30.47 3.29 1.82
CA LYS A 657 31.32 3.45 0.62
C LYS A 657 30.51 3.23 -0.67
N ARG A 658 29.29 3.75 -0.71
CA ARG A 658 28.39 3.65 -1.86
C ARG A 658 28.21 5.00 -2.52
N PRO A 659 28.58 5.14 -3.81
CA PRO A 659 28.26 6.33 -4.55
C PRO A 659 26.77 6.42 -4.83
N GLN A 660 26.22 7.60 -4.75
CA GLN A 660 24.84 7.88 -5.11
C GLN A 660 24.66 7.73 -6.62
N GLN A 661 23.64 6.97 -7.07
CA GLN A 661 23.43 6.67 -8.49
C GLN A 661 22.95 7.90 -9.28
N VAL A 662 22.10 8.70 -8.65
CA VAL A 662 21.51 9.91 -9.23
C VAL A 662 21.60 11.03 -8.21
N SER A 663 22.27 12.11 -8.52
CA SER A 663 22.32 13.32 -7.71
C SER A 663 21.77 14.51 -8.49
N ILE A 664 21.20 15.49 -7.81
CA ILE A 664 20.58 16.65 -8.43
C ILE A 664 20.94 17.92 -7.68
N SER A 665 21.11 19.01 -8.41
CA SER A 665 21.59 20.29 -7.84
C SER A 665 20.56 21.03 -6.98
N ASP A 666 19.27 20.74 -7.11
CA ASP A 666 18.18 21.35 -6.33
C ASP A 666 17.35 20.26 -5.65
N ALA A 667 17.32 20.25 -4.33
CA ALA A 667 16.61 19.27 -3.51
C ALA A 667 15.08 19.31 -3.62
N SER A 668 14.52 20.38 -4.19
CA SER A 668 13.08 20.48 -4.44
C SER A 668 12.64 19.77 -5.73
N VAL A 669 13.58 19.27 -6.52
CA VAL A 669 13.35 18.53 -7.77
C VAL A 669 13.83 17.10 -7.59
N MET A 670 13.06 16.12 -8.06
CA MET A 670 13.37 14.71 -7.92
C MET A 670 13.79 14.11 -9.26
N ALA A 671 14.71 13.15 -9.21
CA ALA A 671 15.14 12.42 -10.41
C ALA A 671 15.07 10.91 -10.18
N ARG A 672 14.64 10.19 -11.20
CA ARG A 672 14.60 8.72 -11.24
C ARG A 672 15.20 8.22 -12.55
N LEU A 673 15.97 7.16 -12.48
CA LEU A 673 16.54 6.49 -13.64
C LEU A 673 15.79 5.19 -13.90
N HIS A 674 15.37 4.98 -15.16
CA HIS A 674 14.77 3.72 -15.60
C HIS A 674 15.68 3.05 -16.64
N THR A 675 15.71 1.73 -16.61
CA THR A 675 16.41 0.93 -17.63
C THR A 675 15.53 -0.20 -18.13
N GLY A 676 15.66 -0.54 -19.41
CA GLY A 676 14.91 -1.62 -20.04
C GLY A 676 15.29 -1.84 -21.48
N ALA A 677 14.60 -2.75 -22.15
CA ALA A 677 14.87 -3.08 -23.55
C ALA A 677 14.75 -1.88 -24.53
N GLY A 678 13.98 -0.86 -24.14
CA GLY A 678 13.80 0.36 -24.94
C GLY A 678 14.85 1.44 -24.71
N GLY A 679 15.81 1.24 -23.78
CA GLY A 679 16.85 2.21 -23.46
C GLY A 679 16.94 2.61 -21.99
N THR A 680 17.66 3.69 -21.75
CA THR A 680 17.78 4.32 -20.42
C THR A 680 17.02 5.64 -20.41
N TYR A 681 16.13 5.79 -19.43
CA TYR A 681 15.27 6.98 -19.33
C TYR A 681 15.55 7.71 -18.00
N LEU A 682 15.77 9.01 -18.11
CA LEU A 682 15.87 9.89 -16.94
C LEU A 682 14.55 10.65 -16.78
N TRP A 683 13.92 10.48 -15.63
CA TRP A 683 12.76 11.23 -15.18
C TRP A 683 13.20 12.33 -14.24
N VAL A 684 12.87 13.58 -14.53
CA VAL A 684 13.15 14.73 -13.67
C VAL A 684 11.83 15.42 -13.37
N LEU A 685 11.46 15.52 -12.11
CA LEU A 685 10.13 15.92 -11.65
C LEU A 685 10.21 17.17 -10.79
N ASN A 686 9.51 18.22 -11.19
CA ASN A 686 9.44 19.49 -10.48
C ASN A 686 8.03 19.70 -9.89
N PRO A 687 7.77 19.39 -8.63
CA PRO A 687 6.49 19.65 -7.98
C PRO A 687 6.31 21.12 -7.56
N ALA A 688 7.36 21.94 -7.62
CA ALA A 688 7.31 23.35 -7.23
C ALA A 688 6.42 24.16 -8.18
N ARG A 689 5.94 25.29 -7.70
CA ARG A 689 5.11 26.26 -8.46
C ARG A 689 5.91 27.23 -9.32
N THR A 690 7.20 26.98 -9.48
CA THR A 690 8.11 27.76 -10.34
C THR A 690 8.93 26.81 -11.20
N ALA A 691 9.23 27.23 -12.43
CA ALA A 691 10.14 26.49 -13.30
C ALA A 691 11.54 26.40 -12.67
N LYS A 692 12.23 25.29 -12.88
CA LYS A 692 13.56 25.00 -12.36
C LYS A 692 14.50 24.59 -13.49
N THR A 693 15.74 25.04 -13.43
CA THR A 693 16.85 24.50 -14.23
C THR A 693 17.79 23.78 -13.28
N VAL A 694 18.00 22.49 -13.52
CA VAL A 694 18.78 21.65 -12.63
C VAL A 694 19.84 20.85 -13.39
N SER A 695 20.93 20.55 -12.71
CA SER A 695 21.94 19.62 -13.20
C SER A 695 21.75 18.28 -12.48
N VAL A 696 21.50 17.22 -13.25
CA VAL A 696 21.38 15.84 -12.77
C VAL A 696 22.69 15.12 -13.11
N THR A 697 23.39 14.64 -12.10
CA THR A 697 24.61 13.84 -12.30
C THR A 697 24.30 12.37 -12.09
N LEU A 698 24.69 11.54 -13.06
CA LEU A 698 24.47 10.10 -13.07
C LEU A 698 25.79 9.36 -12.86
N GLN A 699 25.79 8.37 -11.98
CA GLN A 699 26.96 7.49 -11.81
C GLN A 699 27.25 6.70 -13.09
N ARG A 700 26.19 6.23 -13.77
CA ARG A 700 26.31 5.57 -15.08
C ARG A 700 26.55 6.59 -16.18
N GLY A 701 27.30 6.21 -17.19
CA GLY A 701 27.64 7.05 -18.34
C GLY A 701 29.12 6.86 -18.73
N PRO A 702 29.75 7.77 -19.44
CA PRO A 702 29.22 9.09 -19.87
C PRO A 702 28.12 8.99 -20.95
N TRP A 703 27.26 9.99 -21.00
CA TRP A 703 26.19 10.12 -21.98
C TRP A 703 26.59 11.12 -23.06
N ARG A 704 26.01 10.97 -24.25
CA ARG A 704 26.25 11.90 -25.39
C ARG A 704 25.01 12.65 -25.80
N THR A 705 23.82 12.05 -25.60
CA THR A 705 22.53 12.63 -26.00
C THR A 705 21.49 12.46 -24.90
N ALA A 706 20.54 13.41 -24.86
CA ALA A 706 19.36 13.36 -24.00
C ALA A 706 18.13 13.82 -24.80
N ARG A 707 17.45 12.87 -25.44
CA ARG A 707 16.27 13.17 -26.25
C ARG A 707 15.03 13.26 -25.39
N ARG A 708 14.36 14.41 -25.41
CA ARG A 708 13.15 14.64 -24.63
C ARG A 708 11.96 13.88 -25.23
N LEU A 709 11.22 13.19 -24.36
CA LEU A 709 10.00 12.46 -24.69
C LEU A 709 8.74 13.08 -24.06
N TRP A 710 8.90 13.80 -22.94
CA TRP A 710 7.88 14.58 -22.24
C TRP A 710 8.47 15.86 -21.68
N GLY A 711 7.63 16.89 -21.54
CA GLY A 711 7.98 18.21 -20.99
C GLY A 711 8.45 19.18 -22.06
N GLN A 712 8.72 20.42 -21.65
CA GLN A 712 9.16 21.52 -22.52
C GLN A 712 10.59 21.97 -22.17
N GLY A 713 11.24 22.68 -23.12
CA GLY A 713 12.58 23.22 -22.95
C GLY A 713 13.68 22.27 -23.43
N GLU A 714 14.92 22.71 -23.35
CA GLU A 714 16.09 21.95 -23.80
C GLU A 714 16.71 21.12 -22.69
N ALA A 715 17.46 20.11 -23.08
CA ALA A 715 18.33 19.34 -22.21
C ALA A 715 19.71 19.25 -22.87
N SER A 716 20.75 19.53 -22.11
CA SER A 716 22.14 19.43 -22.58
C SER A 716 22.92 18.39 -21.76
N VAL A 717 23.84 17.70 -22.43
CA VAL A 717 24.64 16.64 -21.83
C VAL A 717 26.09 17.08 -21.74
N LYS A 718 26.70 16.93 -20.58
CA LYS A 718 28.12 17.18 -20.30
C LYS A 718 28.73 15.96 -19.57
N GLY A 719 28.98 14.89 -20.32
CA GLY A 719 29.51 13.64 -19.77
C GLY A 719 28.51 12.93 -18.83
N HIS A 720 28.72 12.94 -17.53
CA HIS A 720 27.82 12.37 -16.53
C HIS A 720 26.71 13.34 -16.09
N ALA A 721 26.85 14.63 -16.39
CA ALA A 721 25.88 15.66 -16.00
C ALA A 721 24.90 15.95 -17.15
N ILE A 722 23.64 16.09 -16.80
CA ILE A 722 22.56 16.45 -17.69
C ILE A 722 21.88 17.70 -17.12
N GLU A 723 22.01 18.80 -17.83
CA GLU A 723 21.35 20.06 -17.50
C GLU A 723 19.96 20.06 -18.14
N VAL A 724 18.92 20.31 -17.35
CA VAL A 724 17.54 20.23 -17.82
C VAL A 724 16.68 21.29 -17.15
N ARG A 725 15.87 21.99 -17.99
CA ARG A 725 14.82 22.88 -17.52
C ARG A 725 13.51 22.07 -17.38
N VAL A 726 12.83 22.23 -16.27
CA VAL A 726 11.53 21.60 -15.99
C VAL A 726 10.56 22.67 -15.52
N GLU A 727 9.42 22.75 -16.18
CA GLU A 727 8.37 23.71 -15.86
C GLU A 727 7.71 23.42 -14.49
N GLU A 728 6.93 24.37 -13.99
CA GLU A 728 6.20 24.23 -12.74
C GLU A 728 5.23 23.05 -12.74
N ARG A 729 5.21 22.28 -11.69
CA ARG A 729 4.33 21.10 -11.53
C ARG A 729 4.31 20.23 -12.78
N ASP A 730 5.52 19.95 -13.30
CA ASP A 730 5.74 19.15 -14.52
C ASP A 730 6.94 18.21 -14.35
N GLY A 731 7.21 17.44 -15.37
CA GLY A 731 8.37 16.58 -15.49
C GLY A 731 9.07 16.73 -16.84
N ALA A 732 10.30 16.25 -16.89
CA ALA A 732 11.02 15.96 -18.11
C ALA A 732 11.32 14.46 -18.15
N VAL A 733 10.96 13.78 -19.23
CA VAL A 733 11.35 12.39 -19.49
C VAL A 733 12.32 12.40 -20.67
N LEU A 734 13.55 11.96 -20.40
CA LEU A 734 14.64 11.99 -21.37
C LEU A 734 15.11 10.58 -21.70
N LEU A 735 15.21 10.25 -22.97
CA LEU A 735 15.92 9.05 -23.45
C LEU A 735 17.40 9.40 -23.57
N LEU A 736 18.26 8.68 -22.86
CA LEU A 736 19.70 8.86 -22.83
C LEU A 736 20.40 7.94 -23.84
N GLY A 737 21.42 8.47 -24.54
CA GLY A 737 22.19 7.73 -25.52
C GLY A 737 23.67 8.09 -25.53
#